data_7f2e5d1cfbc84ab2dd56d6a405f2046b
#
_entry.id   7f2e5d1cfbc84ab2dd56d6a405f2046b
#
_cell.length_a   1.000
_cell.length_b   1.000
_cell.length_c   1.000
_cell.angle_alpha   90.00
_cell.angle_beta   90.00
_cell.angle_gamma   90.00
#
_symmetry.space_group_name_H-M   'P 1'
#
loop_
_entity.id
_entity.type
_entity.pdbx_description
1 polymer ?
#
loop_
_entity_poly.entity_id
_entity_poly.type
_entity_poly.pdbx_seq_one_letter_code
_entity_poly.pdbx_strand_id
1 'polypeptide(L)'
;MASIQTPTRLLTGLLASGSLVVALTTFPAGSVPLPKPRPQSTPATAGVTPGAPVPAPQAAARPTRSALAPTELPPAADIAALKEAIAAARRGKTTQAADLQKTISDRVARKLVEWQILRSDDSQNIDVSRYMAFINENPSWPSTALMRRRAEATLWADRLDPAFVRAFFGKERPVTTKGKFALARALLLQGDRAGAQSLVREAWRNDSFSSELEDPALDVFQDLITPADHKARMDMRLYAEDVDGALRAANRAGGNAPAIARARIAVIKKAANARAMLDAVPREAQLDAGYIFSHAQYLRRADQAGDAAEWIMALPPDQRQTLDTDQWWIERRLVARKLLDLGEVKTAYRIARDAAIPHKDNYRAEHQFTAGWIALRFLNDPATALAHFAKVAEGNSNPITLARAGYWQGRAAEALGRRDEARTHYEAAARYSTAYYGQLARARIGHKDIVVRPPPEPPADRRDTVARLEVVRAIELLYAIDERDLVAGALADLGERSIDTVALAAIGEVAARHNDARAMVLLGKSALGRGLPLDHYAFPSIGIPEYRAIGPAIERAVVYAIARQESTFNPKTVSSARAMGLMQVTPEAGRYVTKKFGASFDEKRLLSDQTYNVQLGAAELGDLYVDYRGSHILTFAGYNAGRGRVKEWIAKYGDPRDPKVDPIDWVERIPFSETRNYVQRVLENLQVYRVRFGGGSKLLIEADLHRGAVEAAAR
;
A
#
# COMPACT_ATOMS: atom_id res chain seq x y z
N MET A 1 -4.54 -57.01 24.92
CA MET A 1 -5.34 -55.84 25.25
C MET A 1 -4.39 -54.66 25.26
N ALA A 2 -4.20 -53.98 24.15
CA ALA A 2 -3.31 -52.87 23.98
C ALA A 2 -4.15 -51.61 23.79
N SER A 3 -4.00 -50.65 24.68
CA SER A 3 -4.62 -49.33 24.68
C SER A 3 -3.81 -48.42 23.80
N ILE A 4 -4.40 -47.94 22.72
CA ILE A 4 -3.83 -46.95 21.79
C ILE A 4 -4.14 -45.56 22.33
N GLN A 5 -3.14 -44.85 22.77
CA GLN A 5 -3.20 -43.42 23.04
C GLN A 5 -2.88 -42.64 21.76
N THR A 6 -3.83 -41.84 21.32
CA THR A 6 -3.70 -40.88 20.23
C THR A 6 -3.03 -39.58 20.72
N PRO A 7 -1.99 -39.06 20.08
CA PRO A 7 -1.44 -37.78 20.47
C PRO A 7 -2.25 -36.63 19.84
N THR A 8 -2.76 -35.78 20.70
CA THR A 8 -3.40 -34.50 20.34
C THR A 8 -2.35 -33.59 19.69
N ARG A 9 -2.45 -33.37 18.39
CA ARG A 9 -1.67 -32.36 17.69
C ARG A 9 -2.23 -30.97 17.99
N LEU A 10 -1.51 -30.20 18.78
CA LEU A 10 -1.67 -28.74 18.86
C LEU A 10 -1.23 -28.12 17.51
N LEU A 11 -2.21 -27.74 16.68
CA LEU A 11 -1.99 -26.90 15.53
C LEU A 11 -1.77 -25.45 16.00
N THR A 12 -0.52 -25.06 16.17
CA THR A 12 -0.14 -23.64 16.18
C THR A 12 -0.18 -23.13 14.75
N GLY A 13 -1.33 -22.58 14.34
CA GLY A 13 -1.48 -21.89 13.07
C GLY A 13 -0.68 -20.59 13.08
N LEU A 14 0.48 -20.55 12.45
CA LEU A 14 1.15 -19.32 12.06
C LEU A 14 0.41 -18.75 10.84
N LEU A 15 -0.33 -17.67 11.06
CA LEU A 15 -0.82 -16.80 10.02
C LEU A 15 0.38 -16.11 9.35
N ALA A 16 0.79 -16.63 8.20
CA ALA A 16 1.56 -15.86 7.24
C ALA A 16 0.60 -14.86 6.61
N SER A 17 0.62 -13.61 7.10
CA SER A 17 -0.09 -12.49 6.49
C SER A 17 0.51 -12.22 5.12
N GLY A 18 -0.11 -12.78 4.10
CA GLY A 18 0.12 -12.38 2.72
C GLY A 18 -0.48 -10.99 2.53
N SER A 19 0.30 -9.96 2.76
CA SER A 19 -0.05 -8.63 2.30
C SER A 19 -0.22 -8.70 0.80
N LEU A 20 -1.38 -8.31 0.30
CA LEU A 20 -1.54 -7.92 -1.09
C LEU A 20 -0.69 -6.66 -1.27
N VAL A 21 0.61 -6.84 -1.44
CA VAL A 21 1.51 -5.82 -1.94
C VAL A 21 1.12 -5.67 -3.41
N VAL A 22 0.22 -4.72 -3.67
CA VAL A 22 0.25 -4.05 -4.96
C VAL A 22 1.67 -3.50 -5.02
N ALA A 23 2.51 -4.09 -5.85
CA ALA A 23 3.87 -3.63 -6.06
C ALA A 23 3.79 -2.20 -6.61
N LEU A 24 3.81 -1.22 -5.72
CA LEU A 24 4.08 0.16 -6.04
C LEU A 24 5.56 0.22 -6.44
N THR A 25 5.83 0.01 -7.73
CA THR A 25 7.12 0.35 -8.30
C THR A 25 7.26 1.86 -8.26
N THR A 26 7.95 2.37 -7.26
CA THR A 26 8.34 3.77 -7.19
C THR A 26 9.43 4.04 -8.23
N PHE A 27 9.13 4.92 -9.19
CA PHE A 27 10.11 5.52 -10.08
C PHE A 27 10.84 6.68 -9.37
N PRO A 28 12.12 6.92 -9.63
CA PRO A 28 12.81 8.09 -9.11
C PRO A 28 12.25 9.37 -9.74
N ALA A 29 11.85 10.32 -8.89
CA ALA A 29 11.41 11.65 -9.31
C ALA A 29 12.61 12.42 -9.87
N GLY A 30 12.57 12.70 -11.17
CA GLY A 30 13.41 13.72 -11.77
C GLY A 30 13.04 15.09 -11.19
N SER A 31 14.04 15.85 -10.76
CA SER A 31 13.89 17.19 -10.18
C SER A 31 13.31 18.16 -11.21
N VAL A 32 12.08 18.61 -11.00
CA VAL A 32 11.48 19.77 -11.70
C VAL A 32 11.68 21.01 -10.84
N PRO A 33 12.16 22.14 -11.38
CA PRO A 33 12.38 23.37 -10.62
C PRO A 33 11.07 23.95 -10.12
N LEU A 34 11.04 24.35 -8.84
CA LEU A 34 9.92 25.04 -8.20
C LEU A 34 9.69 26.44 -8.82
N PRO A 35 8.46 26.85 -9.09
CA PRO A 35 8.17 28.23 -9.50
C PRO A 35 8.38 29.21 -8.34
N LYS A 36 8.98 30.36 -8.66
CA LYS A 36 9.23 31.47 -7.71
C LYS A 36 7.92 32.04 -7.18
N PRO A 37 7.85 32.47 -5.91
CA PRO A 37 6.66 33.07 -5.34
C PRO A 37 6.39 34.48 -5.95
N ARG A 38 5.11 34.76 -6.22
CA ARG A 38 4.63 36.09 -6.62
C ARG A 38 4.58 37.05 -5.41
N PRO A 39 4.78 38.36 -5.59
CA PRO A 39 4.76 39.32 -4.52
C PRO A 39 3.36 39.45 -3.90
N GLN A 40 3.33 39.60 -2.58
CA GLN A 40 2.12 39.85 -1.80
C GLN A 40 1.67 41.30 -1.99
N SER A 41 0.40 41.50 -2.34
CA SER A 41 -0.27 42.76 -2.28
C SER A 41 -0.86 42.98 -0.87
N THR A 42 -0.55 44.10 -0.26
CA THR A 42 -1.04 44.57 1.03
C THR A 42 -2.57 44.80 1.00
N PRO A 43 -3.33 44.43 2.04
CA PRO A 43 -4.75 44.74 2.11
C PRO A 43 -4.99 46.16 2.68
N ALA A 44 -5.85 46.90 2.00
CA ALA A 44 -6.38 48.18 2.48
C ALA A 44 -7.43 47.92 3.58
N THR A 45 -7.34 48.69 4.65
CA THR A 45 -8.30 48.75 5.73
C THR A 45 -9.62 49.36 5.26
N ALA A 46 -10.73 48.66 5.44
CA ALA A 46 -12.09 49.23 5.34
C ALA A 46 -12.88 48.94 6.61
N GLY A 47 -13.56 49.96 7.08
CA GLY A 47 -14.18 50.06 8.38
C GLY A 47 -15.37 49.16 8.64
N VAL A 48 -15.60 48.95 9.92
CA VAL A 48 -16.68 48.20 10.52
C VAL A 48 -17.98 49.00 10.51
N THR A 49 -19.05 48.41 9.95
CA THR A 49 -20.43 48.84 10.21
C THR A 49 -21.22 47.67 10.81
N PRO A 50 -22.05 47.84 11.84
CA PRO A 50 -22.75 46.75 12.51
C PRO A 50 -24.12 46.46 11.91
N GLY A 51 -24.46 45.20 11.84
CA GLY A 51 -25.84 44.71 11.89
C GLY A 51 -26.51 44.28 10.59
N ALA A 52 -26.46 42.97 10.30
CA ALA A 52 -27.54 42.29 9.59
C ALA A 52 -27.70 40.87 10.13
N PRO A 53 -28.90 40.29 10.16
CA PRO A 53 -29.20 39.06 10.88
C PRO A 53 -28.64 37.83 10.18
N VAL A 54 -28.19 36.86 11.00
CA VAL A 54 -27.67 35.57 10.59
C VAL A 54 -28.76 34.76 9.85
N PRO A 55 -28.53 34.29 8.64
CA PRO A 55 -29.45 33.38 7.97
C PRO A 55 -29.45 32.02 8.67
N ALA A 56 -30.64 31.42 8.78
CA ALA A 56 -30.88 30.08 9.29
C ALA A 56 -30.06 29.00 8.51
N PRO A 57 -29.72 27.84 9.12
CA PRO A 57 -28.94 26.81 8.47
C PRO A 57 -29.68 26.27 7.25
N GLN A 58 -29.07 26.43 6.09
CA GLN A 58 -29.56 25.84 4.85
C GLN A 58 -29.51 24.32 4.93
N ALA A 59 -30.63 23.69 4.58
CA ALA A 59 -30.80 22.26 4.44
C ALA A 59 -29.69 21.66 3.53
N ALA A 60 -29.27 20.44 3.89
CA ALA A 60 -28.28 19.66 3.16
C ALA A 60 -28.42 19.77 1.65
N ALA A 61 -27.35 20.17 0.97
CA ALA A 61 -27.32 20.30 -0.48
C ALA A 61 -27.74 18.97 -1.14
N ARG A 62 -28.79 19.03 -1.94
CA ARG A 62 -29.17 17.94 -2.87
C ARG A 62 -27.93 17.60 -3.72
N PRO A 63 -27.76 16.31 -4.10
CA PRO A 63 -26.66 15.93 -4.97
C PRO A 63 -26.71 16.81 -6.22
N THR A 64 -25.66 17.57 -6.46
CA THR A 64 -25.49 18.36 -7.67
C THR A 64 -25.57 17.43 -8.87
N ARG A 65 -26.46 17.74 -9.82
CA ARG A 65 -26.53 17.03 -11.09
C ARG A 65 -25.12 16.97 -11.70
N SER A 66 -24.73 15.78 -12.16
CA SER A 66 -23.47 15.54 -12.86
C SER A 66 -23.21 16.64 -13.90
N ALA A 67 -22.06 17.30 -13.78
CA ALA A 67 -21.67 18.38 -14.71
C ALA A 67 -21.33 17.85 -16.12
N LEU A 68 -21.27 16.52 -16.30
CA LEU A 68 -20.95 15.86 -17.56
C LEU A 68 -22.17 15.13 -18.10
N ALA A 69 -22.60 15.45 -19.31
CA ALA A 69 -23.61 14.68 -20.05
C ALA A 69 -23.07 13.27 -20.35
N PRO A 70 -23.92 12.22 -20.33
CA PRO A 70 -23.52 10.90 -20.81
C PRO A 70 -23.01 10.99 -22.25
N THR A 71 -21.92 10.30 -22.55
CA THR A 71 -21.41 10.21 -23.92
C THR A 71 -22.35 9.34 -24.74
N GLU A 72 -22.69 9.79 -25.95
CA GLU A 72 -23.50 8.98 -26.88
C GLU A 72 -22.76 7.68 -27.22
N LEU A 73 -23.45 6.55 -27.08
CA LEU A 73 -22.87 5.24 -27.36
C LEU A 73 -22.81 5.00 -28.88
N PRO A 74 -21.80 4.26 -29.37
CA PRO A 74 -21.74 3.84 -30.76
C PRO A 74 -22.90 2.90 -31.12
N PRO A 75 -23.10 2.59 -32.42
CA PRO A 75 -24.09 1.62 -32.86
C PRO A 75 -24.00 0.28 -32.12
N ALA A 76 -25.12 -0.39 -31.94
CA ALA A 76 -25.17 -1.66 -31.21
C ALA A 76 -24.24 -2.74 -31.81
N ALA A 77 -24.02 -2.72 -33.12
CA ALA A 77 -23.07 -3.60 -33.80
C ALA A 77 -21.63 -3.37 -33.34
N ASP A 78 -21.22 -2.10 -33.21
CA ASP A 78 -19.90 -1.74 -32.69
C ASP A 78 -19.70 -2.17 -31.22
N ILE A 79 -20.73 -2.02 -30.39
CA ILE A 79 -20.69 -2.48 -28.98
C ILE A 79 -20.53 -4.00 -28.90
N ALA A 80 -21.27 -4.75 -29.75
CA ALA A 80 -21.16 -6.21 -29.80
C ALA A 80 -19.75 -6.65 -30.25
N ALA A 81 -19.24 -6.06 -31.34
CA ALA A 81 -17.91 -6.32 -31.84
C ALA A 81 -16.81 -5.93 -30.84
N LEU A 82 -16.96 -4.80 -30.14
CA LEU A 82 -16.05 -4.37 -29.08
C LEU A 82 -16.01 -5.39 -27.93
N LYS A 83 -17.18 -5.85 -27.47
CA LYS A 83 -17.27 -6.85 -26.39
C LYS A 83 -16.55 -8.14 -26.76
N GLU A 84 -16.79 -8.64 -27.97
CA GLU A 84 -16.16 -9.86 -28.47
C GLU A 84 -14.64 -9.69 -28.66
N ALA A 85 -14.20 -8.57 -29.22
CA ALA A 85 -12.78 -8.26 -29.43
C ALA A 85 -12.02 -8.16 -28.09
N ILE A 86 -12.58 -7.46 -27.09
CA ILE A 86 -12.00 -7.36 -25.74
C ILE A 86 -11.90 -8.76 -25.10
N ALA A 87 -12.96 -9.56 -25.18
CA ALA A 87 -12.98 -10.92 -24.65
C ALA A 87 -11.96 -11.84 -25.38
N ALA A 88 -11.78 -11.70 -26.70
CA ALA A 88 -10.77 -12.41 -27.46
C ALA A 88 -9.34 -12.04 -27.02
N ALA A 89 -9.05 -10.73 -26.94
CA ALA A 89 -7.76 -10.22 -26.49
C ALA A 89 -7.41 -10.67 -25.07
N ARG A 90 -8.39 -10.72 -24.14
CA ARG A 90 -8.19 -11.24 -22.78
C ARG A 90 -7.85 -12.72 -22.73
N ARG A 91 -8.26 -13.50 -23.73
CA ARG A 91 -7.91 -14.93 -23.86
C ARG A 91 -6.62 -15.16 -24.67
N GLY A 92 -5.87 -14.13 -24.99
CA GLY A 92 -4.64 -14.22 -25.78
C GLY A 92 -4.89 -14.33 -27.30
N LYS A 93 -6.13 -14.33 -27.77
CA LYS A 93 -6.48 -14.41 -29.21
C LYS A 93 -6.34 -13.05 -29.90
N THR A 94 -5.12 -12.54 -29.94
CA THR A 94 -4.82 -11.17 -30.40
C THR A 94 -5.16 -10.96 -31.88
N THR A 95 -4.94 -11.95 -32.74
CA THR A 95 -5.32 -11.91 -34.16
C THR A 95 -6.83 -11.80 -34.34
N GLN A 96 -7.61 -12.64 -33.64
CA GLN A 96 -9.08 -12.56 -33.69
C GLN A 96 -9.59 -11.19 -33.20
N ALA A 97 -8.98 -10.67 -32.15
CA ALA A 97 -9.32 -9.33 -31.64
C ALA A 97 -9.01 -8.24 -32.68
N ALA A 98 -7.87 -8.32 -33.39
CA ALA A 98 -7.50 -7.38 -34.42
C ALA A 98 -8.42 -7.46 -35.66
N ASP A 99 -8.94 -8.64 -36.02
CA ASP A 99 -9.90 -8.77 -37.12
C ASP A 99 -11.26 -8.16 -36.74
N LEU A 100 -11.74 -8.40 -35.54
CA LEU A 100 -12.94 -7.76 -35.03
C LEU A 100 -12.78 -6.23 -34.91
N GLN A 101 -11.61 -5.75 -34.55
CA GLN A 101 -11.28 -4.31 -34.48
C GLN A 101 -11.55 -3.60 -35.83
N LYS A 102 -11.27 -4.26 -36.95
CA LYS A 102 -11.46 -3.70 -38.30
C LYS A 102 -12.94 -3.46 -38.65
N THR A 103 -13.85 -4.20 -38.02
CA THR A 103 -15.30 -4.07 -38.25
C THR A 103 -15.95 -2.95 -37.44
N ILE A 104 -15.27 -2.41 -36.44
CA ILE A 104 -15.78 -1.34 -35.57
C ILE A 104 -15.61 0.01 -36.27
N SER A 105 -16.68 0.79 -36.36
CA SER A 105 -16.62 2.14 -36.97
C SER A 105 -16.13 3.20 -35.99
N ASP A 106 -16.44 3.09 -34.67
CA ASP A 106 -16.07 4.05 -33.68
C ASP A 106 -14.55 4.04 -33.41
N ARG A 107 -13.93 5.23 -33.53
CA ARG A 107 -12.48 5.40 -33.43
C ARG A 107 -11.97 5.04 -32.01
N VAL A 108 -12.70 5.45 -30.95
CA VAL A 108 -12.28 5.20 -29.56
C VAL A 108 -12.46 3.74 -29.21
N ALA A 109 -13.52 3.08 -29.69
CA ALA A 109 -13.73 1.65 -29.52
C ALA A 109 -12.62 0.83 -30.19
N ARG A 110 -12.21 1.17 -31.43
CA ARG A 110 -11.04 0.55 -32.09
C ARG A 110 -9.76 0.73 -31.27
N LYS A 111 -9.51 1.94 -30.77
CA LYS A 111 -8.34 2.23 -29.91
C LYS A 111 -8.39 1.42 -28.60
N LEU A 112 -9.57 1.22 -28.03
CA LEU A 112 -9.76 0.41 -26.83
C LEU A 112 -9.44 -1.07 -27.06
N VAL A 113 -9.78 -1.62 -28.24
CA VAL A 113 -9.35 -2.98 -28.63
C VAL A 113 -7.84 -3.06 -28.73
N GLU A 114 -7.19 -2.08 -29.40
CA GLU A 114 -5.73 -1.99 -29.52
C GLU A 114 -5.08 -1.93 -28.13
N TRP A 115 -5.57 -1.07 -27.26
CA TRP A 115 -5.11 -0.97 -25.87
C TRP A 115 -5.18 -2.32 -25.15
N GLN A 116 -6.25 -3.11 -25.34
CA GLN A 116 -6.38 -4.42 -24.72
C GLN A 116 -5.48 -5.47 -25.37
N ILE A 117 -5.28 -5.45 -26.69
CA ILE A 117 -4.32 -6.33 -27.40
C ILE A 117 -2.91 -6.11 -26.82
N LEU A 118 -2.47 -4.86 -26.71
CA LEU A 118 -1.16 -4.51 -26.16
C LEU A 118 -0.99 -4.87 -24.68
N ARG A 119 -2.09 -5.12 -23.97
CA ARG A 119 -2.10 -5.60 -22.57
C ARG A 119 -2.26 -7.11 -22.45
N SER A 120 -2.47 -7.83 -23.54
CA SER A 120 -2.60 -9.29 -23.52
C SER A 120 -1.30 -9.97 -23.07
N ASP A 121 -1.39 -11.11 -22.38
CA ASP A 121 -0.21 -11.88 -21.97
C ASP A 121 0.44 -12.63 -23.14
N ASP A 122 -0.31 -12.91 -24.21
CA ASP A 122 0.20 -13.39 -25.48
C ASP A 122 0.76 -12.23 -26.32
N SER A 123 1.97 -11.82 -25.95
CA SER A 123 2.68 -10.72 -26.63
C SER A 123 3.72 -11.21 -27.64
N GLN A 124 3.78 -12.52 -27.91
CA GLN A 124 4.86 -13.13 -28.71
C GLN A 124 4.90 -12.65 -30.18
N ASN A 125 3.81 -12.03 -30.67
CA ASN A 125 3.70 -11.55 -32.05
C ASN A 125 3.45 -10.04 -32.15
N ILE A 126 3.77 -9.27 -31.10
CA ILE A 126 3.56 -7.83 -31.10
C ILE A 126 4.90 -7.11 -31.23
N ASP A 127 5.08 -6.45 -32.35
CA ASP A 127 6.29 -5.65 -32.65
C ASP A 127 6.50 -4.49 -31.64
N VAL A 128 7.74 -4.19 -31.32
CA VAL A 128 8.13 -3.09 -30.44
C VAL A 128 7.60 -1.75 -30.91
N SER A 129 7.60 -1.52 -32.24
CA SER A 129 7.12 -0.28 -32.85
C SER A 129 5.65 -0.04 -32.56
N ARG A 130 4.83 -1.10 -32.50
CA ARG A 130 3.39 -1.02 -32.20
C ARG A 130 3.13 -0.55 -30.77
N TYR A 131 3.92 -1.03 -29.78
CA TYR A 131 3.88 -0.51 -28.42
C TYR A 131 4.25 0.97 -28.37
N MET A 132 5.35 1.35 -29.03
CA MET A 132 5.84 2.73 -29.00
C MET A 132 4.89 3.70 -29.71
N ALA A 133 4.31 3.30 -30.86
CA ALA A 133 3.29 4.08 -31.54
C ALA A 133 2.13 4.39 -30.60
N PHE A 134 1.58 3.37 -29.92
CA PHE A 134 0.47 3.59 -28.99
C PHE A 134 0.84 4.50 -27.81
N ILE A 135 2.00 4.28 -27.18
CA ILE A 135 2.47 5.09 -26.04
C ILE A 135 2.66 6.56 -26.45
N ASN A 136 3.30 6.81 -27.59
CA ASN A 136 3.61 8.16 -28.05
C ASN A 136 2.36 8.93 -28.49
N GLU A 137 1.44 8.25 -29.17
CA GLU A 137 0.18 8.85 -29.61
C GLU A 137 -0.84 9.03 -28.49
N ASN A 138 -0.74 8.23 -27.42
CA ASN A 138 -1.74 8.17 -26.37
C ASN A 138 -1.15 8.26 -24.94
N PRO A 139 -0.36 9.30 -24.61
CA PRO A 139 0.34 9.40 -23.32
C PRO A 139 -0.61 9.50 -22.11
N SER A 140 -1.86 9.95 -22.33
CA SER A 140 -2.89 10.05 -21.30
C SER A 140 -3.65 8.73 -21.03
N TRP A 141 -3.49 7.73 -21.90
CA TRP A 141 -4.17 6.44 -21.73
C TRP A 141 -3.56 5.60 -20.58
N PRO A 142 -4.36 4.76 -19.91
CA PRO A 142 -3.85 3.91 -18.83
C PRO A 142 -2.94 2.79 -19.36
N SER A 143 -2.13 2.24 -18.47
CA SER A 143 -1.24 1.07 -18.73
C SER A 143 -0.04 1.32 -19.63
N THR A 144 0.34 2.56 -19.95
CA THR A 144 1.53 2.85 -20.75
C THR A 144 2.81 2.29 -20.16
N ALA A 145 2.96 2.28 -18.82
CA ALA A 145 4.08 1.64 -18.13
C ALA A 145 4.13 0.11 -18.33
N LEU A 146 2.98 -0.56 -18.39
CA LEU A 146 2.90 -1.99 -18.72
C LEU A 146 3.35 -2.25 -20.17
N MET A 147 2.88 -1.43 -21.10
CA MET A 147 3.27 -1.52 -22.52
C MET A 147 4.76 -1.30 -22.70
N ARG A 148 5.37 -0.33 -22.02
CA ARG A 148 6.82 -0.12 -22.02
C ARG A 148 7.56 -1.37 -21.54
N ARG A 149 7.12 -2.00 -20.44
CA ARG A 149 7.74 -3.24 -19.95
C ARG A 149 7.64 -4.38 -20.95
N ARG A 150 6.52 -4.49 -21.69
CA ARG A 150 6.34 -5.50 -22.74
C ARG A 150 7.24 -5.23 -23.93
N ALA A 151 7.32 -3.99 -24.40
CA ALA A 151 8.25 -3.58 -25.44
C ALA A 151 9.70 -3.96 -25.09
N GLU A 152 10.14 -3.69 -23.85
CA GLU A 152 11.47 -4.08 -23.39
C GLU A 152 11.66 -5.61 -23.34
N ALA A 153 10.60 -6.36 -23.03
CA ALA A 153 10.66 -7.82 -23.07
C ALA A 153 10.82 -8.36 -24.49
N THR A 154 10.15 -7.75 -25.47
CA THR A 154 10.29 -8.07 -26.91
C THR A 154 11.70 -7.77 -27.42
N LEU A 155 12.33 -6.63 -27.01
CA LEU A 155 13.73 -6.32 -27.36
C LEU A 155 14.71 -7.42 -26.94
N TRP A 156 14.47 -8.05 -25.81
CA TRP A 156 15.30 -9.16 -25.34
C TRP A 156 15.01 -10.44 -26.11
N ALA A 157 13.74 -10.81 -26.30
CA ALA A 157 13.31 -12.08 -26.90
C ALA A 157 13.69 -12.17 -28.38
N ASP A 158 13.43 -11.11 -29.14
CA ASP A 158 13.60 -11.11 -30.62
C ASP A 158 15.02 -10.79 -31.05
N ARG A 159 15.94 -10.52 -30.10
CA ARG A 159 17.34 -10.22 -30.39
C ARG A 159 17.54 -9.15 -31.45
N LEU A 160 16.77 -8.05 -31.34
CA LEU A 160 16.73 -6.99 -32.34
C LEU A 160 18.11 -6.33 -32.55
N ASP A 161 18.23 -5.65 -33.67
CA ASP A 161 19.47 -4.94 -34.08
C ASP A 161 19.98 -4.00 -32.97
N PRO A 162 21.30 -4.02 -32.67
CA PRO A 162 21.90 -3.20 -31.60
C PRO A 162 21.65 -1.70 -31.75
N ALA A 163 21.66 -1.16 -32.97
CA ALA A 163 21.43 0.26 -33.18
C ALA A 163 19.96 0.62 -32.93
N PHE A 164 19.04 -0.26 -33.31
CA PHE A 164 17.62 -0.10 -32.99
C PHE A 164 17.38 -0.13 -31.47
N VAL A 165 17.95 -1.10 -30.76
CA VAL A 165 17.83 -1.22 -29.29
C VAL A 165 18.34 0.05 -28.60
N ARG A 166 19.48 0.58 -29.03
CA ARG A 166 20.01 1.84 -28.49
C ARG A 166 19.13 3.04 -28.80
N ALA A 167 18.61 3.12 -30.02
CA ALA A 167 17.69 4.19 -30.42
C ALA A 167 16.39 4.15 -29.59
N PHE A 168 15.86 2.95 -29.32
CA PHE A 168 14.68 2.77 -28.48
C PHE A 168 14.85 3.37 -27.08
N PHE A 169 15.99 3.13 -26.43
CA PHE A 169 16.23 3.68 -25.09
C PHE A 169 16.65 5.16 -25.16
N GLY A 170 17.40 5.57 -26.17
CA GLY A 170 17.95 6.93 -26.28
C GLY A 170 18.72 7.31 -25.00
N LYS A 171 18.16 8.29 -24.24
CA LYS A 171 18.69 8.71 -22.94
C LYS A 171 17.96 8.07 -21.74
N GLU A 172 16.89 7.34 -21.98
CA GLU A 172 16.11 6.71 -20.93
C GLU A 172 16.77 5.41 -20.45
N ARG A 173 16.66 5.14 -19.17
CA ARG A 173 17.12 3.86 -18.62
C ARG A 173 16.07 2.77 -18.83
N PRO A 174 16.50 1.51 -19.07
CA PRO A 174 15.59 0.37 -19.03
C PRO A 174 14.87 0.25 -17.69
N VAL A 175 13.57 -0.06 -17.73
CA VAL A 175 12.74 -0.21 -16.51
C VAL A 175 12.56 -1.68 -16.10
N THR A 176 13.01 -2.62 -16.94
CA THR A 176 12.93 -4.07 -16.66
C THR A 176 14.28 -4.74 -16.76
N THR A 177 14.41 -5.91 -16.11
CA THR A 177 15.57 -6.79 -16.26
C THR A 177 15.82 -7.19 -17.71
N LYS A 178 14.74 -7.55 -18.44
CA LYS A 178 14.86 -7.90 -19.88
C LYS A 178 15.33 -6.70 -20.71
N GLY A 179 14.86 -5.49 -20.40
CA GLY A 179 15.34 -4.25 -21.01
C GLY A 179 16.81 -3.98 -20.73
N LYS A 180 17.25 -4.15 -19.47
CA LYS A 180 18.67 -4.03 -19.09
C LYS A 180 19.55 -5.02 -19.86
N PHE A 181 19.13 -6.27 -19.95
CA PHE A 181 19.84 -7.31 -20.71
C PHE A 181 19.84 -7.06 -22.22
N ALA A 182 18.72 -6.59 -22.78
CA ALA A 182 18.66 -6.21 -24.19
C ALA A 182 19.64 -5.08 -24.53
N LEU A 183 19.64 -4.02 -23.72
CA LEU A 183 20.57 -2.90 -23.90
C LEU A 183 22.03 -3.34 -23.65
N ALA A 184 22.28 -4.14 -22.61
CA ALA A 184 23.64 -4.67 -22.32
C ALA A 184 24.16 -5.50 -23.50
N ARG A 185 23.32 -6.36 -24.11
CA ARG A 185 23.70 -7.13 -25.28
C ARG A 185 24.03 -6.23 -26.49
N ALA A 186 23.23 -5.20 -26.71
CA ALA A 186 23.47 -4.24 -27.77
C ALA A 186 24.80 -3.48 -27.57
N LEU A 187 25.08 -3.02 -26.35
CA LEU A 187 26.33 -2.37 -25.98
C LEU A 187 27.55 -3.30 -26.16
N LEU A 188 27.42 -4.56 -25.74
CA LEU A 188 28.50 -5.57 -25.86
C LEU A 188 28.84 -5.81 -27.33
N LEU A 189 27.83 -5.97 -28.20
CA LEU A 189 28.01 -6.16 -29.66
C LEU A 189 28.64 -4.94 -30.35
N GLN A 190 28.51 -3.75 -29.77
CA GLN A 190 29.11 -2.51 -30.26
C GLN A 190 30.44 -2.15 -29.58
N GLY A 191 30.99 -3.07 -28.76
CA GLY A 191 32.29 -2.91 -28.10
C GLY A 191 32.26 -2.14 -26.78
N ASP A 192 31.13 -1.63 -26.32
CA ASP A 192 30.98 -1.00 -25.01
C ASP A 192 30.81 -2.06 -23.90
N ARG A 193 31.90 -2.75 -23.60
CA ARG A 193 31.94 -3.78 -22.55
C ARG A 193 31.67 -3.20 -21.15
N ALA A 194 32.12 -1.98 -20.86
CA ALA A 194 31.96 -1.37 -19.54
C ALA A 194 30.50 -1.00 -19.27
N GLY A 195 29.81 -0.37 -20.24
CA GLY A 195 28.38 -0.08 -20.17
C GLY A 195 27.54 -1.34 -20.03
N ALA A 196 27.84 -2.39 -20.82
CA ALA A 196 27.19 -3.68 -20.73
C ALA A 196 27.36 -4.30 -19.33
N GLN A 197 28.60 -4.34 -18.80
CA GLN A 197 28.89 -4.90 -17.49
C GLN A 197 28.13 -4.18 -16.37
N SER A 198 28.04 -2.86 -16.43
CA SER A 198 27.29 -2.06 -15.44
C SER A 198 25.82 -2.47 -15.37
N LEU A 199 25.13 -2.58 -16.52
CA LEU A 199 23.73 -2.98 -16.60
C LEU A 199 23.52 -4.43 -16.16
N VAL A 200 24.38 -5.34 -16.59
CA VAL A 200 24.30 -6.76 -16.23
C VAL A 200 24.45 -6.94 -14.73
N ARG A 201 25.46 -6.33 -14.12
CA ARG A 201 25.69 -6.43 -12.68
C ARG A 201 24.57 -5.79 -11.87
N GLU A 202 24.03 -4.64 -12.30
CA GLU A 202 22.87 -4.03 -11.69
C GLU A 202 21.66 -4.98 -11.69
N ALA A 203 21.33 -5.53 -12.87
CA ALA A 203 20.21 -6.47 -13.01
C ALA A 203 20.43 -7.75 -12.21
N TRP A 204 21.63 -8.31 -12.28
CA TRP A 204 21.97 -9.57 -11.62
C TRP A 204 21.88 -9.50 -10.10
N ARG A 205 22.36 -8.40 -9.52
CA ARG A 205 22.41 -8.19 -8.06
C ARG A 205 21.06 -7.82 -7.48
N ASN A 206 20.26 -7.02 -8.21
CA ASN A 206 19.13 -6.31 -7.62
C ASN A 206 17.75 -6.74 -8.15
N ASP A 207 17.69 -7.30 -9.37
CA ASP A 207 16.39 -7.58 -9.98
C ASP A 207 15.94 -9.03 -9.71
N SER A 208 14.64 -9.18 -9.41
CA SER A 208 14.02 -10.49 -9.33
C SER A 208 13.57 -10.94 -10.72
N PHE A 209 14.05 -12.11 -11.17
CA PHE A 209 13.64 -12.75 -12.41
C PHE A 209 13.74 -14.28 -12.31
N SER A 210 13.00 -15.00 -13.15
CA SER A 210 12.90 -16.46 -13.11
C SER A 210 14.18 -17.17 -13.61
N SER A 211 14.28 -18.46 -13.32
CA SER A 211 15.35 -19.31 -13.86
C SER A 211 15.34 -19.36 -15.39
N GLU A 212 14.18 -19.25 -16.03
CA GLU A 212 14.04 -19.20 -17.48
C GLU A 212 14.75 -18.00 -18.12
N LEU A 213 14.94 -16.90 -17.39
CA LEU A 213 15.73 -15.76 -17.84
C LEU A 213 17.18 -15.86 -17.37
N GLU A 214 17.44 -16.60 -16.28
CA GLU A 214 18.76 -16.73 -15.67
C GLU A 214 19.75 -17.43 -16.60
N ASP A 215 19.37 -18.59 -17.17
CA ASP A 215 20.25 -19.37 -18.03
C ASP A 215 20.56 -18.64 -19.36
N PRO A 216 19.60 -18.11 -20.14
CA PRO A 216 19.91 -17.30 -21.32
C PRO A 216 20.73 -16.05 -21.05
N ALA A 217 20.61 -15.45 -19.85
CA ALA A 217 21.47 -14.32 -19.47
C ALA A 217 22.89 -14.74 -19.19
N LEU A 218 23.10 -15.92 -18.57
CA LEU A 218 24.44 -16.48 -18.34
C LEU A 218 25.12 -16.88 -19.65
N ASP A 219 24.40 -17.46 -20.60
CA ASP A 219 24.94 -17.80 -21.92
C ASP A 219 25.59 -16.58 -22.62
N VAL A 220 25.04 -15.38 -22.39
CA VAL A 220 25.52 -14.15 -23.02
C VAL A 220 26.51 -13.39 -22.15
N PHE A 221 26.37 -13.39 -20.82
CA PHE A 221 27.02 -12.45 -19.92
C PHE A 221 27.88 -13.07 -18.84
N GLN A 222 28.10 -14.39 -18.83
CA GLN A 222 28.87 -15.05 -17.77
C GLN A 222 30.23 -14.39 -17.49
N ASP A 223 30.94 -13.92 -18.53
CA ASP A 223 32.24 -13.25 -18.41
C ASP A 223 32.17 -11.83 -17.82
N LEU A 224 30.97 -11.29 -17.63
CA LEU A 224 30.71 -9.99 -17.01
C LEU A 224 30.26 -10.11 -15.55
N ILE A 225 29.96 -11.33 -15.08
CA ILE A 225 29.43 -11.63 -13.76
C ILE A 225 30.51 -12.31 -12.92
N THR A 226 30.78 -11.76 -11.76
CA THR A 226 31.82 -12.27 -10.84
C THR A 226 31.20 -13.13 -9.72
N PRO A 227 32.02 -13.93 -8.99
CA PRO A 227 31.57 -14.62 -7.78
C PRO A 227 30.90 -13.70 -6.76
N ALA A 228 31.37 -12.45 -6.62
CA ALA A 228 30.76 -11.44 -5.75
C ALA A 228 29.36 -11.02 -6.24
N ASP A 229 29.12 -11.02 -7.55
CA ASP A 229 27.80 -10.74 -8.11
C ASP A 229 26.83 -11.91 -7.83
N HIS A 230 27.31 -13.14 -7.90
CA HIS A 230 26.53 -14.33 -7.51
C HIS A 230 26.23 -14.33 -6.00
N LYS A 231 27.16 -13.90 -5.14
CA LYS A 231 26.92 -13.75 -3.70
C LYS A 231 25.83 -12.71 -3.42
N ALA A 232 25.90 -11.56 -4.07
CA ALA A 232 24.87 -10.52 -3.93
C ALA A 232 23.48 -11.03 -4.38
N ARG A 233 23.43 -11.79 -5.50
CA ARG A 233 22.21 -12.44 -5.96
C ARG A 233 21.69 -13.46 -4.96
N MET A 234 22.55 -14.29 -4.36
CA MET A 234 22.19 -15.22 -3.29
C MET A 234 21.51 -14.49 -2.13
N ASP A 235 22.10 -13.38 -1.68
CA ASP A 235 21.54 -12.60 -0.58
C ASP A 235 20.17 -12.01 -0.92
N MET A 236 20.04 -11.42 -2.10
CA MET A 236 18.76 -10.87 -2.59
C MET A 236 17.67 -11.96 -2.64
N ARG A 237 18.00 -13.16 -3.16
CA ARG A 237 17.07 -14.30 -3.22
C ARG A 237 16.69 -14.80 -1.82
N LEU A 238 17.62 -14.83 -0.86
CA LEU A 238 17.35 -15.22 0.52
C LEU A 238 16.48 -14.20 1.26
N TYR A 239 16.63 -12.91 0.99
CA TYR A 239 15.72 -11.88 1.51
C TYR A 239 14.31 -12.00 0.93
N ALA A 240 14.19 -12.49 -0.31
CA ALA A 240 12.90 -12.79 -0.95
C ALA A 240 12.35 -14.19 -0.61
N GLU A 241 13.03 -14.97 0.24
CA GLU A 241 12.71 -16.36 0.61
C GLU A 241 12.68 -17.35 -0.60
N ASP A 242 13.31 -16.97 -1.73
CA ASP A 242 13.50 -17.82 -2.89
C ASP A 242 14.68 -18.78 -2.67
N VAL A 243 14.38 -19.92 -2.06
CA VAL A 243 15.37 -20.92 -1.63
C VAL A 243 16.14 -21.52 -2.81
N ASP A 244 15.45 -21.89 -3.88
CA ASP A 244 16.06 -22.60 -5.02
C ASP A 244 16.95 -21.64 -5.84
N GLY A 245 16.50 -20.42 -6.08
CA GLY A 245 17.30 -19.37 -6.71
C GLY A 245 18.54 -19.02 -5.89
N ALA A 246 18.39 -18.98 -4.57
CA ALA A 246 19.50 -18.69 -3.66
C ALA A 246 20.57 -19.79 -3.68
N LEU A 247 20.17 -21.07 -3.68
CA LEU A 247 21.11 -22.20 -3.73
C LEU A 247 21.89 -22.24 -5.05
N ARG A 248 21.23 -21.98 -6.19
CA ARG A 248 21.94 -21.87 -7.49
C ARG A 248 22.99 -20.75 -7.46
N ALA A 249 22.60 -19.58 -6.96
CA ALA A 249 23.49 -18.45 -6.85
C ALA A 249 24.65 -18.71 -5.87
N ALA A 250 24.39 -19.36 -4.72
CA ALA A 250 25.39 -19.74 -3.74
C ALA A 250 26.46 -20.68 -4.32
N ASN A 251 26.03 -21.70 -5.09
CA ASN A 251 26.96 -22.63 -5.72
C ASN A 251 27.86 -21.96 -6.77
N ARG A 252 27.33 -20.98 -7.53
CA ARG A 252 28.13 -20.20 -8.49
C ARG A 252 29.06 -19.20 -7.79
N ALA A 253 28.69 -18.69 -6.63
CA ALA A 253 29.56 -17.81 -5.82
C ALA A 253 30.74 -18.57 -5.23
N GLY A 254 30.55 -19.83 -4.85
CA GLY A 254 31.59 -20.68 -4.26
C GLY A 254 32.00 -20.26 -2.84
N GLY A 255 33.16 -20.72 -2.39
CA GLY A 255 33.71 -20.42 -1.06
C GLY A 255 32.72 -20.78 0.06
N ASN A 256 32.52 -19.87 1.01
CA ASN A 256 31.62 -20.06 2.15
C ASN A 256 30.12 -19.78 1.82
N ALA A 257 29.79 -19.29 0.62
CA ALA A 257 28.45 -18.92 0.26
C ALA A 257 27.43 -20.09 0.36
N PRO A 258 27.75 -21.35 -0.05
CA PRO A 258 26.84 -22.46 0.12
C PRO A 258 26.55 -22.82 1.59
N ALA A 259 27.52 -22.67 2.50
CA ALA A 259 27.32 -22.91 3.93
C ALA A 259 26.41 -21.85 4.54
N ILE A 260 26.66 -20.56 4.23
CA ILE A 260 25.83 -19.43 4.64
C ILE A 260 24.40 -19.62 4.11
N ALA A 261 24.24 -19.95 2.83
CA ALA A 261 22.91 -20.15 2.23
C ALA A 261 22.11 -21.24 2.95
N ARG A 262 22.72 -22.41 3.21
CA ARG A 262 22.04 -23.50 3.94
C ARG A 262 21.59 -23.09 5.35
N ALA A 263 22.45 -22.38 6.09
CA ALA A 263 22.13 -21.90 7.43
C ALA A 263 20.96 -20.89 7.39
N ARG A 264 20.98 -19.93 6.48
CA ARG A 264 19.92 -18.94 6.28
C ARG A 264 18.60 -19.60 5.88
N ILE A 265 18.64 -20.58 4.99
CA ILE A 265 17.45 -21.36 4.57
C ILE A 265 16.84 -22.12 5.73
N ALA A 266 17.66 -22.72 6.61
CA ALA A 266 17.15 -23.40 7.79
C ALA A 266 16.41 -22.42 8.72
N VAL A 267 16.90 -21.19 8.89
CA VAL A 267 16.22 -20.15 9.66
C VAL A 267 14.92 -19.69 8.98
N ILE A 268 14.93 -19.47 7.65
CA ILE A 268 13.75 -19.09 6.87
C ILE A 268 12.65 -20.14 7.04
N LYS A 269 12.99 -21.42 6.86
CA LYS A 269 12.07 -22.57 6.98
C LYS A 269 11.69 -22.91 8.44
N LYS A 270 12.27 -22.22 9.42
CA LYS A 270 12.09 -22.52 10.86
C LYS A 270 12.39 -24.00 11.18
N ALA A 271 13.42 -24.53 10.53
CA ALA A 271 13.81 -25.92 10.68
C ALA A 271 14.30 -26.20 12.12
N ALA A 272 14.00 -27.40 12.64
CA ALA A 272 14.40 -27.79 13.99
C ALA A 272 15.93 -27.76 14.20
N ASN A 273 16.71 -28.00 13.12
CA ASN A 273 18.18 -27.95 13.13
C ASN A 273 18.77 -26.59 12.78
N ALA A 274 17.97 -25.51 12.73
CA ALA A 274 18.44 -24.18 12.33
C ALA A 274 19.64 -23.72 13.14
N ARG A 275 19.67 -23.98 14.46
CA ARG A 275 20.79 -23.67 15.34
C ARG A 275 22.07 -24.39 14.89
N ALA A 276 22.00 -25.70 14.72
CA ALA A 276 23.16 -26.49 14.29
C ALA A 276 23.67 -26.06 12.90
N MET A 277 22.79 -25.65 12.00
CA MET A 277 23.16 -25.13 10.68
C MET A 277 23.86 -23.76 10.77
N LEU A 278 23.47 -22.90 11.70
CA LEU A 278 24.14 -21.64 11.98
C LEU A 278 25.55 -21.90 12.59
N ASP A 279 25.62 -22.78 13.57
CA ASP A 279 26.88 -23.11 14.27
C ASP A 279 27.90 -23.83 13.31
N ALA A 280 27.43 -24.48 12.25
CA ALA A 280 28.28 -25.14 11.26
C ALA A 280 28.91 -24.18 10.24
N VAL A 281 28.52 -22.89 10.21
CA VAL A 281 29.16 -21.90 9.33
C VAL A 281 30.54 -21.57 9.87
N PRO A 282 31.63 -21.60 9.02
CA PRO A 282 32.97 -21.26 9.45
C PRO A 282 33.06 -19.90 10.12
N ARG A 283 33.91 -19.77 11.16
CA ARG A 283 33.98 -18.55 11.98
C ARG A 283 34.28 -17.30 11.17
N GLU A 284 35.17 -17.40 10.19
CA GLU A 284 35.53 -16.30 9.30
C GLU A 284 34.33 -15.83 8.44
N ALA A 285 33.36 -16.68 8.19
CA ALA A 285 32.16 -16.38 7.43
C ALA A 285 31.00 -15.87 8.33
N GLN A 286 31.11 -15.96 9.64
CA GLN A 286 30.07 -15.48 10.56
C GLN A 286 29.96 -13.95 10.65
N LEU A 287 30.97 -13.22 10.13
CA LEU A 287 30.92 -11.77 9.97
C LEU A 287 30.14 -11.32 8.71
N ASP A 288 29.71 -12.26 7.86
CA ASP A 288 28.89 -11.95 6.69
C ASP A 288 27.54 -11.34 7.09
N ALA A 289 27.16 -10.24 6.45
CA ALA A 289 25.94 -9.50 6.79
C ALA A 289 24.67 -10.36 6.68
N GLY A 290 24.57 -11.22 5.67
CA GLY A 290 23.45 -12.13 5.49
C GLY A 290 23.38 -13.19 6.60
N TYR A 291 24.53 -13.69 7.05
CA TYR A 291 24.61 -14.61 8.19
C TYR A 291 24.14 -13.90 9.48
N ILE A 292 24.71 -12.72 9.77
CA ILE A 292 24.34 -11.90 10.95
C ILE A 292 22.82 -11.64 10.96
N PHE A 293 22.25 -11.24 9.84
CA PHE A 293 20.82 -11.02 9.69
C PHE A 293 20.01 -12.26 10.10
N SER A 294 20.36 -13.43 9.56
CA SER A 294 19.60 -14.66 9.84
C SER A 294 19.83 -15.17 11.25
N HIS A 295 21.03 -14.97 11.82
CA HIS A 295 21.30 -15.31 13.21
C HIS A 295 20.46 -14.42 14.15
N ALA A 296 20.45 -13.11 13.93
CA ALA A 296 19.58 -12.19 14.69
C ALA A 296 18.10 -12.55 14.57
N GLN A 297 17.64 -12.92 13.37
CA GLN A 297 16.27 -13.38 13.15
C GLN A 297 15.96 -14.67 13.92
N TYR A 298 16.89 -15.62 13.96
CA TYR A 298 16.77 -16.85 14.76
C TYR A 298 16.63 -16.52 16.25
N LEU A 299 17.55 -15.74 16.80
CA LEU A 299 17.57 -15.34 18.21
C LEU A 299 16.29 -14.57 18.59
N ARG A 300 15.87 -13.62 17.80
CA ARG A 300 14.61 -12.90 18.03
C ARG A 300 13.40 -13.82 18.07
N ARG A 301 13.35 -14.83 17.20
CA ARG A 301 12.26 -15.84 17.17
C ARG A 301 12.31 -16.77 18.39
N ALA A 302 13.48 -16.96 18.98
CA ALA A 302 13.70 -17.70 20.21
C ALA A 302 13.52 -16.84 21.48
N ASP A 303 12.95 -15.61 21.34
CA ASP A 303 12.74 -14.62 22.41
C ASP A 303 14.05 -14.11 23.07
N GLN A 304 15.19 -14.27 22.41
CA GLN A 304 16.51 -13.77 22.81
C GLN A 304 16.82 -12.43 22.13
N ALA A 305 16.00 -11.39 22.43
CA ALA A 305 16.09 -10.10 21.71
C ALA A 305 17.38 -9.31 22.05
N GLY A 306 17.92 -9.48 23.27
CA GLY A 306 19.20 -8.90 23.67
C GLY A 306 20.36 -9.43 22.80
N ASP A 307 20.49 -10.75 22.71
CA ASP A 307 21.52 -11.40 21.88
C ASP A 307 21.37 -11.04 20.40
N ALA A 308 20.11 -10.97 19.90
CA ALA A 308 19.83 -10.53 18.55
C ALA A 308 20.32 -9.08 18.28
N ALA A 309 20.18 -8.21 19.27
CA ALA A 309 20.68 -6.84 19.18
C ALA A 309 22.21 -6.77 19.17
N GLU A 310 22.89 -7.60 19.93
CA GLU A 310 24.36 -7.68 19.94
C GLU A 310 24.89 -8.08 18.56
N TRP A 311 24.30 -9.11 17.94
CA TRP A 311 24.66 -9.51 16.57
C TRP A 311 24.42 -8.40 15.56
N ILE A 312 23.29 -7.69 15.62
CA ILE A 312 22.99 -6.57 14.74
C ILE A 312 24.01 -5.43 14.91
N MET A 313 24.43 -5.14 16.16
CA MET A 313 25.40 -4.08 16.44
C MET A 313 26.82 -4.46 16.05
N ALA A 314 27.13 -5.74 15.99
CA ALA A 314 28.43 -6.27 15.55
C ALA A 314 28.65 -6.22 14.03
N LEU A 315 27.64 -5.81 13.25
CA LEU A 315 27.75 -5.71 11.78
C LEU A 315 28.91 -4.80 11.36
N PRO A 316 29.87 -5.31 10.57
CA PRO A 316 31.02 -4.53 10.10
C PRO A 316 30.60 -3.30 9.29
N PRO A 317 31.24 -2.14 9.50
CA PRO A 317 30.87 -0.88 8.82
C PRO A 317 30.95 -0.93 7.29
N ASP A 318 31.95 -1.65 6.76
CA ASP A 318 32.19 -1.83 5.31
C ASP A 318 31.05 -2.58 4.62
N GLN A 319 30.38 -3.49 5.32
CA GLN A 319 29.26 -4.26 4.78
C GLN A 319 27.93 -3.49 4.77
N ARG A 320 27.83 -2.36 5.46
CA ARG A 320 26.60 -1.57 5.52
C ARG A 320 26.14 -1.03 4.17
N GLN A 321 27.04 -0.84 3.23
CA GLN A 321 26.75 -0.31 1.89
C GLN A 321 26.09 -1.32 0.95
N THR A 322 26.20 -2.61 1.24
CA THR A 322 25.69 -3.70 0.39
C THR A 322 24.42 -4.36 0.92
N LEU A 323 23.82 -3.81 1.97
CA LEU A 323 22.65 -4.36 2.62
C LEU A 323 21.36 -4.16 1.81
N ASP A 324 20.44 -5.12 1.89
CA ASP A 324 19.04 -4.84 1.67
C ASP A 324 18.51 -4.03 2.88
N THR A 325 18.59 -2.71 2.78
CA THR A 325 18.28 -1.79 3.88
C THR A 325 16.81 -1.88 4.32
N ASP A 326 15.89 -2.27 3.43
CA ASP A 326 14.47 -2.46 3.73
C ASP A 326 14.27 -3.70 4.62
N GLN A 327 14.88 -4.84 4.26
CA GLN A 327 14.79 -6.07 5.05
C GLN A 327 15.49 -5.93 6.41
N TRP A 328 16.65 -5.28 6.42
CA TRP A 328 17.34 -4.96 7.66
C TRP A 328 16.54 -4.04 8.57
N TRP A 329 15.84 -3.05 8.01
CA TRP A 329 14.94 -2.22 8.80
C TRP A 329 13.79 -3.03 9.41
N ILE A 330 13.17 -3.93 8.63
CA ILE A 330 12.09 -4.80 9.14
C ILE A 330 12.58 -5.59 10.36
N GLU A 331 13.76 -6.22 10.28
CA GLU A 331 14.28 -7.03 11.39
C GLU A 331 14.66 -6.16 12.60
N ARG A 332 15.39 -5.04 12.38
CA ARG A 332 15.75 -4.10 13.45
C ARG A 332 14.53 -3.55 14.17
N ARG A 333 13.49 -3.20 13.45
CA ARG A 333 12.22 -2.74 14.02
C ARG A 333 11.59 -3.79 14.93
N LEU A 334 11.61 -5.06 14.51
CA LEU A 334 11.05 -6.16 15.30
C LEU A 334 11.88 -6.41 16.58
N VAL A 335 13.21 -6.37 16.48
CA VAL A 335 14.11 -6.47 17.64
C VAL A 335 13.90 -5.29 18.59
N ALA A 336 13.89 -4.06 18.08
CA ALA A 336 13.68 -2.86 18.89
C ALA A 336 12.35 -2.91 19.69
N ARG A 337 11.26 -3.39 19.07
CA ARG A 337 9.97 -3.55 19.76
C ARG A 337 10.01 -4.60 20.86
N LYS A 338 10.68 -5.74 20.63
CA LYS A 338 10.88 -6.75 21.69
C LYS A 338 11.73 -6.22 22.84
N LEU A 339 12.78 -5.46 22.55
CA LEU A 339 13.61 -4.80 23.56
C LEU A 339 12.81 -3.79 24.40
N LEU A 340 11.91 -3.01 23.77
CA LEU A 340 10.99 -2.13 24.52
C LEU A 340 10.08 -2.92 25.47
N ASP A 341 9.61 -4.07 25.03
CA ASP A 341 8.78 -4.97 25.85
C ASP A 341 9.54 -5.57 27.04
N LEU A 342 10.87 -5.68 26.94
CA LEU A 342 11.76 -6.13 28.02
C LEU A 342 12.28 -4.97 28.90
N GLY A 343 11.93 -3.72 28.59
CA GLY A 343 12.44 -2.54 29.30
C GLY A 343 13.84 -2.07 28.86
N GLU A 344 14.42 -2.72 27.83
CA GLU A 344 15.75 -2.41 27.26
C GLU A 344 15.70 -1.18 26.35
N VAL A 345 15.22 -0.06 26.88
CA VAL A 345 14.86 1.14 26.11
C VAL A 345 16.04 1.75 25.36
N LYS A 346 17.22 1.86 26.02
CA LYS A 346 18.42 2.46 25.39
C LYS A 346 18.92 1.61 24.21
N THR A 347 18.92 0.28 24.39
CA THR A 347 19.29 -0.66 23.33
C THR A 347 18.28 -0.62 22.19
N ALA A 348 16.98 -0.59 22.48
CA ALA A 348 15.92 -0.44 21.48
C ALA A 348 16.10 0.83 20.64
N TYR A 349 16.40 1.95 21.26
CA TYR A 349 16.65 3.21 20.58
C TYR A 349 17.88 3.12 19.66
N ARG A 350 19.00 2.56 20.14
CA ARG A 350 20.20 2.37 19.32
C ARG A 350 19.95 1.50 18.10
N ILE A 351 19.25 0.37 18.27
CA ILE A 351 18.87 -0.53 17.18
C ILE A 351 18.03 0.20 16.13
N ALA A 352 17.08 1.04 16.55
CA ALA A 352 16.26 1.82 15.63
C ALA A 352 17.06 2.95 14.98
N ARG A 353 17.75 3.79 15.77
CA ARG A 353 18.46 4.98 15.29
C ARG A 353 19.57 4.65 14.28
N ASP A 354 20.37 3.60 14.57
CA ASP A 354 21.59 3.26 13.84
C ASP A 354 21.31 2.34 12.63
N ALA A 355 20.06 2.22 12.20
CA ALA A 355 19.72 1.51 10.98
C ALA A 355 20.24 2.25 9.75
N ALA A 356 20.69 1.49 8.75
CA ALA A 356 20.92 2.05 7.42
C ALA A 356 19.60 2.59 6.85
N ILE A 357 19.68 3.70 6.11
CA ILE A 357 18.50 4.38 5.56
C ILE A 357 17.76 3.45 4.57
N PRO A 358 16.52 3.09 4.83
CA PRO A 358 15.75 2.22 3.92
C PRO A 358 15.52 2.86 2.55
N HIS A 359 15.42 2.01 1.51
CA HIS A 359 15.14 2.48 0.15
C HIS A 359 13.70 2.93 -0.02
N LYS A 360 12.72 2.18 0.51
CA LYS A 360 11.31 2.49 0.38
C LYS A 360 10.92 3.67 1.26
N ASP A 361 10.20 4.64 0.69
CA ASP A 361 9.75 5.85 1.39
C ASP A 361 8.98 5.58 2.67
N ASN A 362 8.10 4.58 2.66
CA ASN A 362 7.34 4.19 3.83
C ASN A 362 8.23 3.64 4.95
N TYR A 363 9.29 2.91 4.63
CA TYR A 363 10.24 2.40 5.61
C TYR A 363 11.21 3.50 6.11
N ARG A 364 11.61 4.44 5.23
CA ARG A 364 12.36 5.64 5.68
C ARG A 364 11.58 6.45 6.71
N ALA A 365 10.32 6.71 6.40
CA ALA A 365 9.43 7.42 7.32
C ALA A 365 9.21 6.63 8.62
N GLU A 366 9.00 5.31 8.54
CA GLU A 366 8.81 4.45 9.73
C GLU A 366 10.07 4.36 10.58
N HIS A 367 11.27 4.32 9.96
CA HIS A 367 12.55 4.32 10.65
C HIS A 367 12.70 5.55 11.54
N GLN A 368 12.60 6.73 10.96
CA GLN A 368 12.71 7.98 11.70
C GLN A 368 11.59 8.13 12.73
N PHE A 369 10.37 7.75 12.37
CA PHE A 369 9.26 7.75 13.32
C PHE A 369 9.53 6.86 14.53
N THR A 370 10.00 5.63 14.31
CA THR A 370 10.22 4.68 15.41
C THR A 370 11.29 5.18 16.36
N ALA A 371 12.41 5.71 15.85
CA ALA A 371 13.47 6.31 16.67
C ALA A 371 12.94 7.51 17.49
N GLY A 372 12.20 8.41 16.84
CA GLY A 372 11.59 9.57 17.49
C GLY A 372 10.56 9.18 18.55
N TRP A 373 9.73 8.19 18.27
CA TRP A 373 8.73 7.71 19.23
C TRP A 373 9.37 7.06 20.48
N ILE A 374 10.44 6.28 20.30
CA ILE A 374 11.20 5.72 21.42
C ILE A 374 11.85 6.85 22.24
N ALA A 375 12.47 7.83 21.58
CA ALA A 375 13.08 8.98 22.24
C ALA A 375 12.05 9.76 23.08
N LEU A 376 10.88 10.07 22.51
CA LEU A 376 9.85 10.84 23.20
C LEU A 376 9.20 10.09 24.35
N ARG A 377 8.77 8.84 24.10
CA ARG A 377 7.85 8.13 25.02
C ARG A 377 8.54 7.22 26.01
N PHE A 378 9.78 6.82 25.76
CA PHE A 378 10.49 5.87 26.62
C PHE A 378 11.80 6.42 27.18
N LEU A 379 12.48 7.33 26.45
CA LEU A 379 13.70 7.99 26.94
C LEU A 379 13.40 9.35 27.57
N ASN A 380 12.18 9.89 27.40
CA ASN A 380 11.82 11.24 27.81
C ASN A 380 12.78 12.31 27.24
N ASP A 381 13.20 12.12 25.98
CA ASP A 381 14.07 13.04 25.23
C ASP A 381 13.30 13.67 24.06
N PRO A 382 12.48 14.70 24.34
CA PRO A 382 11.67 15.33 23.30
C PRO A 382 12.50 16.13 22.28
N ALA A 383 13.71 16.59 22.62
CA ALA A 383 14.57 17.32 21.69
C ALA A 383 15.08 16.39 20.57
N THR A 384 15.60 15.24 20.95
CA THR A 384 16.02 14.19 19.99
C THR A 384 14.82 13.68 19.19
N ALA A 385 13.66 13.52 19.82
CA ALA A 385 12.43 13.09 19.14
C ALA A 385 12.00 14.06 18.05
N LEU A 386 12.02 15.37 18.34
CA LEU A 386 11.66 16.42 17.39
C LEU A 386 12.53 16.36 16.13
N ALA A 387 13.84 16.16 16.29
CA ALA A 387 14.78 16.02 15.17
C ALA A 387 14.49 14.79 14.30
N HIS A 388 14.10 13.67 14.92
CA HIS A 388 13.68 12.48 14.17
C HIS A 388 12.36 12.68 13.43
N PHE A 389 11.36 13.28 14.08
CA PHE A 389 10.06 13.51 13.45
C PHE A 389 10.13 14.50 12.28
N ALA A 390 11.05 15.47 12.31
CA ALA A 390 11.31 16.35 11.16
C ALA A 390 11.72 15.53 9.92
N LYS A 391 12.58 14.53 10.09
CA LYS A 391 13.05 13.67 9.00
C LYS A 391 11.97 12.74 8.43
N VAL A 392 10.86 12.49 9.15
CA VAL A 392 9.73 11.69 8.64
C VAL A 392 9.09 12.33 7.41
N ALA A 393 9.08 13.68 7.34
CA ALA A 393 8.48 14.43 6.24
C ALA A 393 9.43 14.61 5.04
N GLU A 394 10.75 14.42 5.22
CA GLU A 394 11.75 14.68 4.18
C GLU A 394 11.52 13.83 2.92
N GLY A 395 11.42 14.49 1.77
CA GLY A 395 11.20 13.84 0.48
C GLY A 395 9.84 13.14 0.32
N ASN A 396 8.89 13.36 1.23
CA ASN A 396 7.60 12.69 1.23
C ASN A 396 6.47 13.64 0.82
N SER A 397 5.58 13.19 -0.06
CA SER A 397 4.39 13.95 -0.48
C SER A 397 3.08 13.32 0.02
N ASN A 398 3.15 12.15 0.68
CA ASN A 398 1.96 11.43 1.13
C ASN A 398 1.32 12.13 2.34
N PRO A 399 0.05 12.58 2.24
CA PRO A 399 -0.67 13.29 3.31
C PRO A 399 -0.68 12.56 4.65
N ILE A 400 -0.75 11.23 4.64
CA ILE A 400 -0.76 10.41 5.86
C ILE A 400 0.58 10.53 6.60
N THR A 401 1.69 10.45 5.85
CA THR A 401 3.05 10.58 6.39
C THR A 401 3.31 12.00 6.90
N LEU A 402 2.90 13.01 6.12
CA LEU A 402 3.07 14.42 6.50
C LEU A 402 2.24 14.79 7.74
N ALA A 403 1.00 14.29 7.82
CA ALA A 403 0.17 14.47 9.02
C ALA A 403 0.80 13.81 10.26
N ARG A 404 1.35 12.59 10.11
CA ARG A 404 2.04 11.87 11.19
C ARG A 404 3.26 12.67 11.67
N ALA A 405 4.09 13.12 10.76
CA ALA A 405 5.26 13.92 11.08
C ALA A 405 4.89 15.17 11.88
N GLY A 406 3.98 16.01 11.37
CA GLY A 406 3.57 17.24 12.02
C GLY A 406 2.89 17.03 13.36
N TYR A 407 2.02 16.03 13.49
CA TYR A 407 1.39 15.70 14.78
C TYR A 407 2.41 15.34 15.85
N TRP A 408 3.38 14.45 15.54
CA TRP A 408 4.37 14.03 16.52
C TRP A 408 5.47 15.05 16.77
N GLN A 409 5.78 15.94 15.81
CA GLN A 409 6.57 17.14 16.05
C GLN A 409 5.85 18.07 17.07
N GLY A 410 4.53 18.25 16.90
CA GLY A 410 3.72 19.00 17.86
C GLY A 410 3.77 18.38 19.27
N ARG A 411 3.64 17.05 19.39
CA ARG A 411 3.77 16.32 20.67
C ARG A 411 5.15 16.50 21.33
N ALA A 412 6.21 16.51 20.52
CA ALA A 412 7.58 16.70 21.01
C ALA A 412 7.82 18.16 21.45
N ALA A 413 7.33 19.15 20.68
CA ALA A 413 7.42 20.56 21.03
C ALA A 413 6.60 20.91 22.30
N GLU A 414 5.40 20.31 22.48
CA GLU A 414 4.63 20.40 23.73
C GLU A 414 5.44 19.89 24.93
N ALA A 415 6.10 18.74 24.79
CA ALA A 415 6.93 18.16 25.86
C ALA A 415 8.15 19.04 26.20
N LEU A 416 8.62 19.87 25.26
CA LEU A 416 9.65 20.89 25.47
C LEU A 416 9.11 22.20 26.07
N GLY A 417 7.80 22.33 26.27
CA GLY A 417 7.14 23.58 26.68
C GLY A 417 7.04 24.65 25.60
N ARG A 418 7.36 24.35 24.34
CA ARG A 418 7.40 25.28 23.20
C ARG A 418 6.03 25.34 22.53
N ARG A 419 5.08 26.04 23.15
CA ARG A 419 3.65 26.02 22.77
C ARG A 419 3.39 26.55 21.37
N ASP A 420 4.05 27.62 20.94
CA ASP A 420 3.84 28.23 19.62
C ASP A 420 4.41 27.33 18.51
N GLU A 421 5.58 26.73 18.75
CA GLU A 421 6.15 25.75 17.84
C GLU A 421 5.24 24.51 17.72
N ALA A 422 4.72 23.99 18.83
CA ALA A 422 3.78 22.88 18.84
C ALA A 422 2.52 23.20 18.04
N ARG A 423 1.95 24.40 18.23
CA ARG A 423 0.80 24.88 17.48
C ARG A 423 1.07 24.91 15.98
N THR A 424 2.22 25.45 15.56
CA THR A 424 2.64 25.51 14.14
C THR A 424 2.69 24.10 13.52
N HIS A 425 3.26 23.12 14.22
CA HIS A 425 3.32 21.74 13.75
C HIS A 425 1.94 21.08 13.66
N TYR A 426 1.07 21.32 14.65
CA TYR A 426 -0.31 20.81 14.58
C TYR A 426 -1.11 21.47 13.46
N GLU A 427 -0.97 22.77 13.21
CA GLU A 427 -1.61 23.45 12.09
C GLU A 427 -1.18 22.89 10.74
N ALA A 428 0.11 22.57 10.59
CA ALA A 428 0.62 21.90 9.39
C ALA A 428 0.01 20.51 9.19
N ALA A 429 -0.10 19.70 10.25
CA ALA A 429 -0.73 18.38 10.20
C ALA A 429 -2.25 18.47 9.97
N ALA A 430 -2.94 19.43 10.58
CA ALA A 430 -4.39 19.64 10.53
C ALA A 430 -4.94 19.90 9.11
N ARG A 431 -4.08 20.31 8.16
CA ARG A 431 -4.42 20.47 6.74
C ARG A 431 -4.85 19.14 6.08
N TYR A 432 -4.39 18.03 6.61
CA TYR A 432 -4.68 16.68 6.11
C TYR A 432 -5.87 16.07 6.86
N SER A 433 -7.04 16.67 6.77
CA SER A 433 -8.20 16.36 7.61
C SER A 433 -8.80 14.97 7.39
N THR A 434 -8.46 14.28 6.29
CA THR A 434 -8.85 12.89 6.03
C THR A 434 -7.85 11.87 6.56
N ALA A 435 -6.71 12.30 7.13
CA ALA A 435 -5.70 11.43 7.72
C ALA A 435 -5.82 11.40 9.25
N TYR A 436 -5.60 10.23 9.87
CA TYR A 436 -5.72 10.00 11.31
C TYR A 436 -5.00 11.06 12.14
N TYR A 437 -3.71 11.28 11.90
CA TYR A 437 -2.94 12.28 12.63
C TYR A 437 -3.32 13.73 12.28
N GLY A 438 -3.87 13.97 11.09
CA GLY A 438 -4.43 15.26 10.73
C GLY A 438 -5.70 15.55 11.55
N GLN A 439 -6.56 14.55 11.75
CA GLN A 439 -7.74 14.65 12.59
C GLN A 439 -7.38 14.89 14.07
N LEU A 440 -6.37 14.16 14.58
CA LEU A 440 -5.86 14.38 15.94
C LEU A 440 -5.25 15.78 16.11
N ALA A 441 -4.50 16.27 15.13
CA ALA A 441 -3.95 17.62 15.14
C ALA A 441 -5.05 18.69 15.15
N ARG A 442 -6.10 18.50 14.32
CA ARG A 442 -7.28 19.40 14.32
C ARG A 442 -7.91 19.48 15.69
N ALA A 443 -8.17 18.33 16.33
CA ALA A 443 -8.73 18.29 17.68
C ALA A 443 -7.81 19.01 18.68
N ARG A 444 -6.50 18.80 18.59
CA ARG A 444 -5.50 19.40 19.51
C ARG A 444 -5.45 20.92 19.46
N ILE A 445 -5.69 21.53 18.29
CA ILE A 445 -5.75 23.01 18.13
C ILE A 445 -7.17 23.56 18.24
N GLY A 446 -8.14 22.74 18.66
CA GLY A 446 -9.51 23.15 18.94
C GLY A 446 -10.43 23.25 17.73
N HIS A 447 -10.03 22.75 16.55
CA HIS A 447 -10.93 22.61 15.42
C HIS A 447 -11.95 21.51 15.68
N LYS A 448 -13.24 21.83 15.57
CA LYS A 448 -14.35 20.94 15.88
C LYS A 448 -14.94 20.24 14.65
N ASP A 449 -14.39 20.48 13.48
CA ASP A 449 -14.90 20.02 12.20
C ASP A 449 -13.86 19.20 11.43
N ILE A 450 -14.33 18.39 10.52
CA ILE A 450 -13.56 17.70 9.49
C ILE A 450 -13.90 18.28 8.12
N VAL A 451 -12.88 18.51 7.30
CA VAL A 451 -13.06 19.04 5.94
C VAL A 451 -12.87 17.91 4.95
N VAL A 452 -13.91 17.63 4.17
CA VAL A 452 -13.89 16.73 3.01
C VAL A 452 -14.03 17.59 1.78
N ARG A 453 -13.00 17.62 0.94
CA ARG A 453 -12.97 18.48 -0.24
C ARG A 453 -13.97 17.99 -1.29
N PRO A 454 -14.76 18.89 -1.91
CA PRO A 454 -15.64 18.53 -3.02
C PRO A 454 -14.82 18.08 -4.24
N PRO A 455 -15.45 17.39 -5.22
CA PRO A 455 -14.80 17.09 -6.49
C PRO A 455 -14.32 18.39 -7.17
N PRO A 456 -13.14 18.40 -7.80
CA PRO A 456 -12.72 19.51 -8.62
C PRO A 456 -13.69 19.71 -9.79
N GLU A 457 -14.22 20.92 -9.91
CA GLU A 457 -15.09 21.28 -11.03
C GLU A 457 -14.27 21.81 -12.21
N PRO A 458 -14.61 21.41 -13.45
CA PRO A 458 -13.98 22.01 -14.62
C PRO A 458 -14.34 23.49 -14.74
N PRO A 459 -13.38 24.37 -15.03
CA PRO A 459 -13.68 25.76 -15.44
C PRO A 459 -14.68 25.75 -16.60
N ALA A 460 -15.51 26.80 -16.69
CA ALA A 460 -16.63 26.85 -17.65
C ALA A 460 -16.16 26.63 -19.09
N ASP A 461 -15.01 27.19 -19.46
CA ASP A 461 -14.36 27.06 -20.77
C ASP A 461 -13.80 25.65 -21.08
N ARG A 462 -13.59 24.83 -20.06
CA ARG A 462 -13.05 23.46 -20.20
C ARG A 462 -14.10 22.35 -20.08
N ARG A 463 -15.34 22.65 -19.72
CA ARG A 463 -16.38 21.62 -19.46
C ARG A 463 -16.60 20.70 -20.67
N ASP A 464 -16.79 21.28 -21.83
CA ASP A 464 -17.01 20.52 -23.08
C ASP A 464 -15.76 19.75 -23.52
N THR A 465 -14.58 20.33 -23.32
CA THR A 465 -13.31 19.66 -23.64
C THR A 465 -13.08 18.45 -22.77
N VAL A 466 -13.34 18.55 -21.48
CA VAL A 466 -13.17 17.44 -20.51
C VAL A 466 -14.17 16.31 -20.78
N ALA A 467 -15.41 16.64 -21.12
CA ALA A 467 -16.44 15.63 -21.47
C ALA A 467 -16.07 14.85 -22.75
N ARG A 468 -15.26 15.46 -23.65
CA ARG A 468 -14.82 14.86 -24.92
C ARG A 468 -13.46 14.16 -24.84
N LEU A 469 -12.83 14.07 -23.65
CA LEU A 469 -11.58 13.32 -23.49
C LEU A 469 -11.77 11.86 -23.92
N GLU A 470 -10.91 11.37 -24.79
CA GLU A 470 -10.98 9.99 -25.30
C GLU A 470 -10.97 8.96 -24.15
N VAL A 471 -10.21 9.22 -23.07
CA VAL A 471 -10.16 8.33 -21.91
C VAL A 471 -11.48 8.26 -21.14
N VAL A 472 -12.24 9.38 -21.07
CA VAL A 472 -13.59 9.40 -20.47
C VAL A 472 -14.52 8.52 -21.29
N ARG A 473 -14.52 8.71 -22.63
CA ARG A 473 -15.29 7.87 -23.56
C ARG A 473 -14.90 6.40 -23.50
N ALA A 474 -13.60 6.10 -23.40
CA ALA A 474 -13.11 4.72 -23.27
C ALA A 474 -13.64 4.03 -22.01
N ILE A 475 -13.70 4.73 -20.88
CA ILE A 475 -14.27 4.21 -19.64
C ILE A 475 -15.79 3.97 -19.77
N GLU A 476 -16.53 4.88 -20.40
CA GLU A 476 -17.96 4.66 -20.70
C GLU A 476 -18.18 3.41 -21.58
N LEU A 477 -17.35 3.20 -22.60
CA LEU A 477 -17.39 2.01 -23.45
C LEU A 477 -17.12 0.72 -22.68
N LEU A 478 -16.16 0.73 -21.75
CA LEU A 478 -15.90 -0.41 -20.88
C LEU A 478 -17.10 -0.74 -19.99
N TYR A 479 -17.80 0.26 -19.46
CA TYR A 479 -19.05 0.04 -18.74
C TYR A 479 -20.16 -0.50 -19.63
N ALA A 480 -20.28 0.01 -20.86
CA ALA A 480 -21.29 -0.45 -21.82
C ALA A 480 -21.17 -1.95 -22.16
N ILE A 481 -19.97 -2.51 -22.10
CA ILE A 481 -19.70 -3.95 -22.32
C ILE A 481 -19.54 -4.75 -21.02
N ASP A 482 -19.80 -4.12 -19.85
CA ASP A 482 -19.72 -4.71 -18.48
C ASP A 482 -18.30 -5.17 -18.08
N GLU A 483 -17.25 -4.49 -18.55
CA GLU A 483 -15.85 -4.78 -18.22
C GLU A 483 -15.35 -3.97 -17.00
N ARG A 484 -16.05 -4.08 -15.86
CA ARG A 484 -15.76 -3.34 -14.61
C ARG A 484 -14.36 -3.58 -14.06
N ASP A 485 -13.80 -4.77 -14.22
CA ASP A 485 -12.43 -5.07 -13.76
C ASP A 485 -11.38 -4.29 -14.56
N LEU A 486 -11.60 -4.08 -15.87
CA LEU A 486 -10.75 -3.23 -16.69
C LEU A 486 -10.87 -1.75 -16.31
N VAL A 487 -12.09 -1.30 -16.02
CA VAL A 487 -12.32 0.06 -15.49
C VAL A 487 -11.56 0.26 -14.18
N ALA A 488 -11.70 -0.63 -13.22
CA ALA A 488 -11.03 -0.55 -11.93
C ALA A 488 -9.50 -0.44 -12.09
N GLY A 489 -8.90 -1.27 -12.95
CA GLY A 489 -7.47 -1.21 -13.26
C GLY A 489 -7.05 0.08 -13.95
N ALA A 490 -7.85 0.58 -14.90
CA ALA A 490 -7.58 1.84 -15.59
C ALA A 490 -7.63 3.05 -14.64
N LEU A 491 -8.65 3.09 -13.76
CA LEU A 491 -8.80 4.17 -12.79
C LEU A 491 -7.70 4.18 -11.73
N ALA A 492 -7.25 3.00 -11.28
CA ALA A 492 -6.09 2.90 -10.39
C ALA A 492 -4.83 3.51 -11.03
N ASP A 493 -4.49 3.10 -12.25
CA ASP A 493 -3.33 3.60 -13.01
C ASP A 493 -3.39 5.11 -13.24
N LEU A 494 -4.55 5.62 -13.65
CA LEU A 494 -4.74 7.06 -13.87
C LEU A 494 -4.61 7.86 -12.57
N GLY A 495 -5.16 7.37 -11.46
CA GLY A 495 -5.03 7.98 -10.13
C GLY A 495 -3.58 8.04 -9.65
N GLU A 496 -2.74 7.08 -10.02
CA GLU A 496 -1.32 7.04 -9.64
C GLU A 496 -0.45 8.02 -10.43
N ARG A 497 -0.77 8.33 -11.66
CA ARG A 497 0.15 9.07 -12.55
C ARG A 497 -0.37 10.38 -13.14
N SER A 498 -1.69 10.54 -13.31
CA SER A 498 -2.24 11.79 -13.86
C SER A 498 -2.18 12.92 -12.84
N ILE A 499 -1.84 14.12 -13.29
CA ILE A 499 -1.85 15.36 -12.50
C ILE A 499 -3.07 16.24 -12.82
N ASP A 500 -3.81 15.94 -13.88
CA ASP A 500 -5.03 16.68 -14.25
C ASP A 500 -6.19 16.22 -13.35
N THR A 501 -6.39 16.93 -12.26
CA THR A 501 -7.45 16.64 -11.28
C THR A 501 -8.86 16.78 -11.84
N VAL A 502 -9.04 17.61 -12.87
CA VAL A 502 -10.34 17.80 -13.53
C VAL A 502 -10.68 16.59 -14.39
N ALA A 503 -9.71 16.09 -15.15
CA ALA A 503 -9.88 14.84 -15.92
C ALA A 503 -10.13 13.65 -15.00
N LEU A 504 -9.39 13.54 -13.89
CA LEU A 504 -9.61 12.50 -12.89
C LEU A 504 -11.00 12.60 -12.25
N ALA A 505 -11.50 13.82 -11.94
CA ALA A 505 -12.84 14.02 -11.43
C ALA A 505 -13.90 13.60 -12.45
N ALA A 506 -13.72 13.92 -13.73
CA ALA A 506 -14.61 13.49 -14.81
C ALA A 506 -14.73 11.97 -14.90
N ILE A 507 -13.60 11.27 -14.85
CA ILE A 507 -13.55 9.80 -14.88
C ILE A 507 -14.20 9.23 -13.60
N GLY A 508 -13.94 9.83 -12.45
CA GLY A 508 -14.56 9.45 -11.18
C GLY A 508 -16.08 9.62 -11.19
N GLU A 509 -16.58 10.65 -11.86
CA GLU A 509 -18.03 10.88 -12.06
C GLU A 509 -18.66 9.80 -12.94
N VAL A 510 -17.98 9.33 -13.98
CA VAL A 510 -18.43 8.16 -14.76
C VAL A 510 -18.59 6.94 -13.84
N ALA A 511 -17.58 6.63 -13.02
CA ALA A 511 -17.66 5.51 -12.09
C ALA A 511 -18.84 5.67 -11.07
N ALA A 512 -19.06 6.90 -10.60
CA ALA A 512 -20.16 7.20 -9.68
C ALA A 512 -21.54 6.95 -10.32
N ARG A 513 -21.75 7.38 -11.59
CA ARG A 513 -23.00 7.12 -12.35
C ARG A 513 -23.26 5.63 -12.54
N HIS A 514 -22.20 4.83 -12.70
CA HIS A 514 -22.32 3.38 -12.81
C HIS A 514 -22.32 2.64 -11.46
N ASN A 515 -22.47 3.37 -10.34
CA ASN A 515 -22.48 2.82 -8.98
C ASN A 515 -21.25 1.91 -8.68
N ASP A 516 -20.08 2.27 -9.22
CA ASP A 516 -18.86 1.50 -9.03
C ASP A 516 -17.98 2.07 -7.93
N ALA A 517 -18.32 1.72 -6.68
CA ALA A 517 -17.56 2.15 -5.50
C ALA A 517 -16.09 1.71 -5.54
N ARG A 518 -15.81 0.52 -6.10
CA ARG A 518 -14.44 -0.01 -6.22
C ARG A 518 -13.59 0.87 -7.13
N ALA A 519 -14.08 1.18 -8.32
CA ALA A 519 -13.37 2.06 -9.25
C ALA A 519 -13.16 3.46 -8.68
N MET A 520 -14.19 4.03 -8.00
CA MET A 520 -14.08 5.31 -7.31
C MET A 520 -12.96 5.29 -6.26
N VAL A 521 -12.94 4.29 -5.36
CA VAL A 521 -11.91 4.20 -4.32
C VAL A 521 -10.52 4.05 -4.89
N LEU A 522 -10.34 3.22 -5.91
CA LEU A 522 -9.03 3.02 -6.53
C LEU A 522 -8.49 4.32 -7.14
N LEU A 523 -9.31 5.05 -7.87
CA LEU A 523 -8.96 6.37 -8.39
C LEU A 523 -8.64 7.36 -7.26
N GLY A 524 -9.61 7.53 -6.35
CA GLY A 524 -9.53 8.56 -5.31
C GLY A 524 -8.43 8.30 -4.29
N LYS A 525 -8.21 7.05 -3.88
CA LYS A 525 -7.16 6.67 -2.92
C LYS A 525 -5.76 6.91 -3.49
N SER A 526 -5.52 6.52 -4.75
CA SER A 526 -4.24 6.75 -5.43
C SER A 526 -3.95 8.24 -5.57
N ALA A 527 -4.92 9.02 -6.05
CA ALA A 527 -4.80 10.46 -6.19
C ALA A 527 -4.62 11.18 -4.83
N LEU A 528 -5.42 10.80 -3.81
CA LEU A 528 -5.33 11.35 -2.46
C LEU A 528 -3.96 11.05 -1.82
N GLY A 529 -3.40 9.86 -2.03
CA GLY A 529 -2.06 9.49 -1.56
C GLY A 529 -0.95 10.39 -2.12
N ARG A 530 -1.21 11.07 -3.23
CA ARG A 530 -0.35 12.09 -3.86
C ARG A 530 -0.72 13.54 -3.48
N GLY A 531 -1.68 13.73 -2.56
CA GLY A 531 -2.13 15.04 -2.11
C GLY A 531 -3.20 15.70 -2.99
N LEU A 532 -3.66 15.03 -4.06
CA LEU A 532 -4.68 15.58 -4.97
C LEU A 532 -6.08 15.59 -4.31
N PRO A 533 -6.95 16.60 -4.60
CA PRO A 533 -8.22 16.81 -3.90
C PRO A 533 -9.36 15.91 -4.45
N LEU A 534 -9.21 14.59 -4.39
CA LEU A 534 -10.23 13.63 -4.84
C LEU A 534 -10.90 12.87 -3.68
N ASP A 535 -11.10 13.56 -2.55
CA ASP A 535 -11.71 12.97 -1.34
C ASP A 535 -13.07 12.36 -1.64
N HIS A 536 -13.88 13.01 -2.48
CA HIS A 536 -15.21 12.54 -2.85
C HIS A 536 -15.21 11.11 -3.39
N TYR A 537 -14.26 10.81 -4.28
CA TYR A 537 -14.12 9.49 -4.88
C TYR A 537 -13.36 8.51 -3.99
N ALA A 538 -12.41 9.01 -3.17
CA ALA A 538 -11.71 8.18 -2.20
C ALA A 538 -12.63 7.61 -1.10
N PHE A 539 -13.78 8.26 -0.86
CA PHE A 539 -14.75 7.86 0.15
C PHE A 539 -16.19 7.80 -0.44
N PRO A 540 -16.48 6.84 -1.33
CA PRO A 540 -17.80 6.72 -1.94
C PRO A 540 -18.87 6.39 -0.89
N SER A 541 -20.06 6.97 -1.03
CA SER A 541 -21.22 6.69 -0.17
C SER A 541 -22.11 5.57 -0.71
N ILE A 542 -21.61 4.79 -1.65
CA ILE A 542 -22.22 3.64 -2.33
C ILE A 542 -21.34 2.39 -2.17
N GLY A 543 -21.79 1.22 -2.61
CA GLY A 543 -21.01 -0.02 -2.66
C GLY A 543 -21.31 -1.01 -1.53
N ILE A 544 -22.14 -0.64 -0.54
CA ILE A 544 -22.68 -1.55 0.46
C ILE A 544 -24.17 -1.71 0.18
N PRO A 545 -24.68 -2.94 -0.05
CA PRO A 545 -26.10 -3.19 -0.22
C PRO A 545 -26.87 -2.92 1.07
N GLU A 546 -28.17 -2.67 0.96
CA GLU A 546 -29.04 -2.68 2.11
C GLU A 546 -29.11 -4.09 2.71
N TYR A 547 -29.06 -4.18 4.04
CA TYR A 547 -29.07 -5.45 4.74
C TYR A 547 -29.86 -5.34 6.06
N ARG A 548 -30.43 -6.46 6.49
CA ARG A 548 -31.04 -6.59 7.81
C ARG A 548 -30.01 -7.09 8.81
N ALA A 549 -29.85 -6.40 9.92
CA ALA A 549 -28.96 -6.84 10.99
C ALA A 549 -29.45 -8.17 11.61
N ILE A 550 -28.51 -9.11 11.81
CA ILE A 550 -28.75 -10.38 12.51
C ILE A 550 -28.11 -10.41 13.90
N GLY A 551 -27.30 -9.43 14.23
CA GLY A 551 -26.66 -9.21 15.54
C GLY A 551 -26.88 -7.78 16.03
N PRO A 552 -26.12 -7.31 17.04
CA PRO A 552 -26.19 -5.95 17.52
C PRO A 552 -25.97 -4.93 16.39
N ALA A 553 -26.82 -3.89 16.37
CA ALA A 553 -26.74 -2.85 15.34
C ALA A 553 -25.45 -2.03 15.48
N ILE A 554 -24.83 -1.71 14.34
CA ILE A 554 -23.65 -0.86 14.26
C ILE A 554 -23.90 0.35 13.35
N GLU A 555 -23.13 1.40 13.56
CA GLU A 555 -23.19 2.61 12.77
C GLU A 555 -22.86 2.33 11.28
N ARG A 556 -23.67 2.82 10.34
CA ARG A 556 -23.43 2.67 8.89
C ARG A 556 -22.02 3.11 8.49
N ALA A 557 -21.53 4.20 9.08
CA ALA A 557 -20.20 4.73 8.81
C ALA A 557 -19.08 3.74 9.18
N VAL A 558 -19.27 2.92 10.21
CA VAL A 558 -18.32 1.84 10.59
C VAL A 558 -18.28 0.76 9.51
N VAL A 559 -19.45 0.31 9.01
CA VAL A 559 -19.49 -0.72 7.95
C VAL A 559 -18.71 -0.27 6.70
N TYR A 560 -18.94 0.98 6.28
CA TYR A 560 -18.24 1.55 5.13
C TYR A 560 -16.74 1.74 5.40
N ALA A 561 -16.36 2.18 6.60
CA ALA A 561 -14.96 2.34 6.99
C ALA A 561 -14.20 1.01 6.94
N ILE A 562 -14.84 -0.07 7.42
CA ILE A 562 -14.30 -1.44 7.37
C ILE A 562 -14.25 -1.95 5.93
N ALA A 563 -15.34 -1.94 5.16
CA ALA A 563 -15.34 -2.45 3.79
C ALA A 563 -14.35 -1.72 2.87
N ARG A 564 -14.18 -0.40 3.07
CA ARG A 564 -13.16 0.36 2.36
C ARG A 564 -11.74 -0.12 2.70
N GLN A 565 -11.48 -0.44 3.96
CA GLN A 565 -10.17 -0.89 4.41
C GLN A 565 -9.90 -2.34 4.02
N GLU A 566 -10.89 -3.22 4.12
CA GLU A 566 -10.78 -4.66 3.88
C GLU A 566 -10.65 -5.01 2.40
N SER A 567 -11.59 -4.57 1.60
CA SER A 567 -11.71 -5.01 0.21
C SER A 567 -11.61 -3.89 -0.83
N THR A 568 -11.57 -2.61 -0.40
CA THR A 568 -11.81 -1.47 -1.31
C THR A 568 -13.11 -1.65 -2.11
N PHE A 569 -14.16 -2.15 -1.45
CA PHE A 569 -15.47 -2.52 -2.03
C PHE A 569 -15.41 -3.57 -3.15
N ASN A 570 -14.41 -4.46 -3.15
CA ASN A 570 -14.35 -5.57 -4.08
C ASN A 570 -15.02 -6.82 -3.48
N PRO A 571 -16.21 -7.23 -3.97
CA PRO A 571 -16.93 -8.38 -3.42
C PRO A 571 -16.27 -9.73 -3.73
N LYS A 572 -15.32 -9.77 -4.67
CA LYS A 572 -14.63 -10.99 -5.10
C LYS A 572 -13.28 -11.20 -4.38
N THR A 573 -12.93 -10.34 -3.42
CA THR A 573 -11.64 -10.43 -2.72
C THR A 573 -11.59 -11.67 -1.83
N VAL A 574 -10.49 -12.43 -1.94
CA VAL A 574 -10.13 -13.53 -1.04
C VAL A 574 -8.71 -13.32 -0.57
N SER A 575 -8.49 -13.29 0.74
CA SER A 575 -7.15 -13.17 1.33
C SER A 575 -6.45 -14.53 1.44
N SER A 576 -5.15 -14.51 1.73
CA SER A 576 -4.37 -15.73 2.03
C SER A 576 -4.90 -16.48 3.26
N ALA A 577 -5.54 -15.78 4.20
CA ALA A 577 -6.20 -16.34 5.37
C ALA A 577 -7.65 -16.79 5.08
N ARG A 578 -8.08 -16.85 3.81
CA ARG A 578 -9.44 -17.19 3.38
C ARG A 578 -10.53 -16.24 3.89
N ALA A 579 -10.18 -14.99 4.21
CA ALA A 579 -11.16 -13.94 4.44
C ALA A 579 -11.79 -13.53 3.09
N MET A 580 -13.11 -13.39 3.02
CA MET A 580 -13.87 -13.33 1.77
C MET A 580 -14.81 -12.13 1.70
N GLY A 581 -14.92 -11.55 0.52
CA GLY A 581 -15.95 -10.56 0.14
C GLY A 581 -15.70 -9.17 0.68
N LEU A 582 -16.77 -8.35 0.69
CA LEU A 582 -16.72 -6.92 1.04
C LEU A 582 -16.13 -6.64 2.43
N MET A 583 -16.54 -7.43 3.41
CA MET A 583 -16.15 -7.29 4.82
C MET A 583 -15.00 -8.22 5.22
N GLN A 584 -14.46 -9.02 4.28
CA GLN A 584 -13.39 -10.00 4.53
C GLN A 584 -13.71 -10.95 5.70
N VAL A 585 -14.89 -11.56 5.66
CA VAL A 585 -15.35 -12.52 6.68
C VAL A 585 -14.65 -13.85 6.46
N THR A 586 -13.98 -14.38 7.50
CA THR A 586 -13.43 -15.74 7.44
C THR A 586 -14.53 -16.80 7.64
N PRO A 587 -14.38 -18.03 7.12
CA PRO A 587 -15.35 -19.10 7.37
C PRO A 587 -15.55 -19.39 8.87
N GLU A 588 -14.50 -19.27 9.68
CA GLU A 588 -14.57 -19.45 11.13
C GLU A 588 -15.44 -18.37 11.79
N ALA A 589 -15.18 -17.09 11.46
CA ALA A 589 -15.98 -15.97 11.95
C ALA A 589 -17.44 -16.08 11.52
N GLY A 590 -17.67 -16.45 10.26
CA GLY A 590 -19.03 -16.67 9.73
C GLY A 590 -19.80 -17.76 10.48
N ARG A 591 -19.16 -18.92 10.74
CA ARG A 591 -19.78 -20.01 11.54
C ARG A 591 -20.04 -19.58 12.99
N TYR A 592 -19.11 -18.87 13.59
CA TYR A 592 -19.25 -18.37 14.96
C TYR A 592 -20.47 -17.42 15.07
N VAL A 593 -20.54 -16.43 14.19
CA VAL A 593 -21.57 -15.40 14.18
C VAL A 593 -22.96 -16.01 13.90
N THR A 594 -23.07 -16.87 12.89
CA THR A 594 -24.35 -17.52 12.54
C THR A 594 -24.84 -18.42 13.68
N LYS A 595 -23.95 -19.19 14.31
CA LYS A 595 -24.29 -20.01 15.49
C LYS A 595 -24.78 -19.12 16.66
N LYS A 596 -24.11 -17.99 16.91
CA LYS A 596 -24.43 -17.10 18.03
C LYS A 596 -25.79 -16.41 17.84
N PHE A 597 -26.12 -16.00 16.60
CA PHE A 597 -27.32 -15.22 16.32
C PHE A 597 -28.43 -16.02 15.62
N GLY A 598 -28.35 -17.35 15.62
CA GLY A 598 -29.42 -18.21 15.12
C GLY A 598 -29.64 -18.17 13.60
N ALA A 599 -28.59 -17.91 12.82
CA ALA A 599 -28.62 -17.90 11.37
C ALA A 599 -27.91 -19.15 10.78
N SER A 600 -28.15 -19.45 9.51
CA SER A 600 -27.45 -20.52 8.79
C SER A 600 -26.17 -20.05 8.14
N PHE A 601 -25.10 -20.86 8.18
CA PHE A 601 -23.83 -20.55 7.52
C PHE A 601 -23.73 -21.26 6.16
N ASP A 602 -23.37 -20.49 5.14
CA ASP A 602 -23.02 -21.00 3.81
C ASP A 602 -21.75 -20.26 3.31
N GLU A 603 -20.64 -21.01 3.21
CA GLU A 603 -19.33 -20.45 2.81
C GLU A 603 -19.35 -19.88 1.38
N LYS A 604 -20.11 -20.51 0.47
CA LYS A 604 -20.16 -20.05 -0.94
C LYS A 604 -20.82 -18.67 -1.06
N ARG A 605 -21.79 -18.41 -0.20
CA ARG A 605 -22.49 -17.11 -0.17
C ARG A 605 -21.59 -15.96 0.27
N LEU A 606 -20.47 -16.20 0.95
CA LEU A 606 -19.52 -15.14 1.30
C LEU A 606 -18.99 -14.37 0.08
N LEU A 607 -18.90 -15.00 -1.09
CA LEU A 607 -18.46 -14.37 -2.34
C LEU A 607 -19.59 -14.10 -3.33
N SER A 608 -20.65 -14.90 -3.31
CA SER A 608 -21.75 -14.81 -4.28
C SER A 608 -22.90 -13.88 -3.84
N ASP A 609 -23.00 -13.59 -2.54
CA ASP A 609 -24.07 -12.77 -1.94
C ASP A 609 -23.50 -11.66 -1.08
N GLN A 610 -23.45 -10.46 -1.65
CA GLN A 610 -22.89 -9.28 -0.98
C GLN A 610 -23.68 -8.90 0.29
N THR A 611 -25.01 -9.03 0.26
CA THR A 611 -25.86 -8.75 1.41
C THR A 611 -25.56 -9.69 2.56
N TYR A 612 -25.42 -10.98 2.28
CA TYR A 612 -25.05 -11.99 3.27
C TYR A 612 -23.67 -11.72 3.87
N ASN A 613 -22.68 -11.36 3.04
CA ASN A 613 -21.34 -11.02 3.50
C ASN A 613 -21.36 -9.84 4.48
N VAL A 614 -22.08 -8.77 4.12
CA VAL A 614 -22.21 -7.57 4.96
C VAL A 614 -22.97 -7.88 6.26
N GLN A 615 -24.04 -8.70 6.21
CA GLN A 615 -24.75 -9.13 7.41
C GLN A 615 -23.82 -9.81 8.42
N LEU A 616 -22.99 -10.74 7.96
CA LEU A 616 -22.08 -11.47 8.84
C LEU A 616 -20.98 -10.58 9.40
N GLY A 617 -20.34 -9.75 8.55
CA GLY A 617 -19.30 -8.81 9.01
C GLY A 617 -19.84 -7.76 9.98
N ALA A 618 -21.04 -7.24 9.73
CA ALA A 618 -21.69 -6.30 10.63
C ALA A 618 -22.08 -6.94 11.97
N ALA A 619 -22.53 -8.20 11.97
CA ALA A 619 -22.85 -8.93 13.18
C ALA A 619 -21.59 -9.26 14.01
N GLU A 620 -20.48 -9.60 13.38
CA GLU A 620 -19.18 -9.78 14.05
C GLU A 620 -18.68 -8.49 14.70
N LEU A 621 -18.78 -7.36 13.99
CA LEU A 621 -18.46 -6.05 14.55
C LEU A 621 -19.36 -5.70 15.72
N GLY A 622 -20.67 -5.91 15.59
CA GLY A 622 -21.64 -5.68 16.66
C GLY A 622 -21.30 -6.51 17.92
N ASP A 623 -20.93 -7.75 17.72
CA ASP A 623 -20.50 -8.64 18.81
C ASP A 623 -19.21 -8.15 19.51
N LEU A 624 -18.23 -7.73 18.74
CA LEU A 624 -17.00 -7.12 19.28
C LEU A 624 -17.29 -5.82 20.04
N TYR A 625 -18.23 -4.98 19.57
CA TYR A 625 -18.64 -3.78 20.30
C TYR A 625 -19.24 -4.11 21.67
N VAL A 626 -20.04 -5.17 21.76
CA VAL A 626 -20.56 -5.65 23.06
C VAL A 626 -19.42 -6.12 23.95
N ASP A 627 -18.53 -6.99 23.45
CA ASP A 627 -17.38 -7.52 24.21
C ASP A 627 -16.49 -6.40 24.73
N TYR A 628 -16.25 -5.35 23.95
CA TYR A 628 -15.35 -4.24 24.28
C TYR A 628 -16.08 -2.99 24.78
N ARG A 629 -17.37 -3.08 25.16
CA ARG A 629 -18.17 -1.97 25.72
C ARG A 629 -18.18 -0.73 24.81
N GLY A 630 -18.18 -0.95 23.51
CA GLY A 630 -18.22 0.12 22.51
C GLY A 630 -16.86 0.73 22.14
N SER A 631 -15.72 0.23 22.64
CA SER A 631 -14.39 0.72 22.27
C SER A 631 -14.08 0.49 20.81
N HIS A 632 -13.90 1.55 20.04
CA HIS A 632 -13.50 1.45 18.63
C HIS A 632 -12.12 0.83 18.45
N ILE A 633 -11.14 1.24 19.29
CA ILE A 633 -9.75 0.73 19.21
C ILE A 633 -9.74 -0.79 19.35
N LEU A 634 -10.37 -1.31 20.42
CA LEU A 634 -10.37 -2.73 20.72
C LEU A 634 -11.21 -3.53 19.70
N THR A 635 -12.35 -2.96 19.25
CA THR A 635 -13.20 -3.57 18.23
C THR A 635 -12.45 -3.72 16.91
N PHE A 636 -11.80 -2.66 16.41
CA PHE A 636 -11.08 -2.71 15.14
C PHE A 636 -9.83 -3.59 15.22
N ALA A 637 -9.11 -3.54 16.36
CA ALA A 637 -8.00 -4.46 16.62
C ALA A 637 -8.46 -5.92 16.67
N GLY A 638 -9.61 -6.18 17.32
CA GLY A 638 -10.20 -7.51 17.45
C GLY A 638 -10.72 -8.08 16.13
N TYR A 639 -11.28 -7.22 15.28
CA TYR A 639 -11.74 -7.61 13.95
C TYR A 639 -10.57 -8.05 13.04
N ASN A 640 -9.45 -7.30 13.07
CA ASN A 640 -8.29 -7.58 12.22
C ASN A 640 -7.38 -8.68 12.77
N ALA A 641 -7.09 -8.69 14.09
CA ALA A 641 -6.11 -9.60 14.69
C ALA A 641 -6.72 -10.70 15.56
N GLY A 642 -8.01 -10.63 15.84
CA GLY A 642 -8.71 -11.57 16.69
C GLY A 642 -8.68 -11.22 18.18
N ARG A 643 -9.71 -11.67 18.91
CA ARG A 643 -9.93 -11.41 20.35
C ARG A 643 -8.75 -11.84 21.23
N GLY A 644 -8.11 -12.97 20.90
CA GLY A 644 -6.99 -13.50 21.69
C GLY A 644 -5.81 -12.53 21.73
N ARG A 645 -5.45 -11.95 20.60
CA ARG A 645 -4.35 -10.97 20.51
C ARG A 645 -4.67 -9.68 21.25
N VAL A 646 -5.90 -9.20 21.16
CA VAL A 646 -6.34 -8.01 21.91
C VAL A 646 -6.23 -8.23 23.41
N LYS A 647 -6.63 -9.41 23.91
CA LYS A 647 -6.48 -9.79 25.33
C LYS A 647 -5.00 -9.78 25.77
N GLU A 648 -4.11 -10.35 24.95
CA GLU A 648 -2.65 -10.33 25.21
C GLU A 648 -2.12 -8.87 25.28
N TRP A 649 -2.54 -8.00 24.37
CA TRP A 649 -2.08 -6.61 24.32
C TRP A 649 -2.62 -5.77 25.48
N ILE A 650 -3.87 -5.99 25.90
CA ILE A 650 -4.43 -5.35 27.10
C ILE A 650 -3.64 -5.76 28.34
N ALA A 651 -3.36 -7.06 28.51
CA ALA A 651 -2.58 -7.56 29.64
C ALA A 651 -1.16 -6.97 29.69
N LYS A 652 -0.56 -6.72 28.50
CA LYS A 652 0.82 -6.26 28.38
C LYS A 652 0.98 -4.74 28.44
N TYR A 653 0.07 -4.00 27.82
CA TYR A 653 0.19 -2.55 27.63
C TYR A 653 -0.82 -1.72 28.42
N GLY A 654 -1.69 -2.37 29.20
CA GLY A 654 -2.83 -1.75 29.87
C GLY A 654 -4.06 -1.69 28.97
N ASP A 655 -5.18 -1.33 29.54
CA ASP A 655 -6.44 -1.19 28.82
C ASP A 655 -6.56 0.23 28.24
N PRO A 656 -6.72 0.43 26.93
CA PRO A 656 -6.85 1.77 26.35
C PRO A 656 -8.15 2.49 26.76
N ARG A 657 -9.07 1.82 27.45
CA ARG A 657 -10.27 2.41 28.06
C ARG A 657 -9.99 3.03 29.43
N ASP A 658 -8.85 2.68 30.07
CA ASP A 658 -8.42 3.31 31.31
C ASP A 658 -7.93 4.74 31.01
N PRO A 659 -8.43 5.80 31.70
CA PRO A 659 -7.97 7.17 31.52
C PRO A 659 -6.46 7.39 31.74
N LYS A 660 -5.79 6.47 32.45
CA LYS A 660 -4.33 6.51 32.67
C LYS A 660 -3.52 6.03 31.47
N VAL A 661 -4.14 5.37 30.52
CA VAL A 661 -3.49 4.83 29.32
C VAL A 661 -3.75 5.78 28.14
N ASP A 662 -2.69 6.36 27.57
CA ASP A 662 -2.81 7.16 26.35
C ASP A 662 -3.24 6.25 25.18
N PRO A 663 -4.45 6.42 24.61
CA PRO A 663 -4.96 5.53 23.58
C PRO A 663 -4.17 5.62 22.27
N ILE A 664 -3.53 6.76 21.98
CA ILE A 664 -2.71 6.96 20.78
C ILE A 664 -1.42 6.16 20.91
N ASP A 665 -0.77 6.23 22.08
CA ASP A 665 0.42 5.43 22.37
C ASP A 665 0.10 3.93 22.42
N TRP A 666 -1.07 3.57 22.96
CA TRP A 666 -1.51 2.17 22.96
C TRP A 666 -1.63 1.61 21.54
N VAL A 667 -2.24 2.38 20.62
CA VAL A 667 -2.31 1.99 19.18
C VAL A 667 -0.92 1.85 18.59
N GLU A 668 0.01 2.78 18.88
CA GLU A 668 1.40 2.68 18.40
C GLU A 668 2.16 1.48 19.00
N ARG A 669 1.78 1.00 20.18
CA ARG A 669 2.36 -0.20 20.80
C ARG A 669 1.88 -1.51 20.19
N ILE A 670 0.78 -1.54 19.43
CA ILE A 670 0.32 -2.76 18.74
C ILE A 670 1.50 -3.36 17.96
N PRO A 671 1.91 -4.62 18.26
CA PRO A 671 3.12 -5.22 17.67
C PRO A 671 3.00 -5.44 16.15
N PHE A 672 1.79 -5.78 15.67
CA PHE A 672 1.52 -6.04 14.28
C PHE A 672 1.34 -4.71 13.54
N SER A 673 2.27 -4.39 12.66
CA SER A 673 2.22 -3.14 11.87
C SER A 673 0.95 -3.04 11.02
N GLU A 674 0.47 -4.18 10.52
CA GLU A 674 -0.80 -4.26 9.79
C GLU A 674 -1.96 -3.83 10.67
N THR A 675 -2.14 -4.44 11.84
CA THR A 675 -3.26 -4.13 12.75
C THR A 675 -3.16 -2.70 13.29
N ARG A 676 -1.95 -2.21 13.61
CA ARG A 676 -1.74 -0.82 14.02
C ARG A 676 -2.23 0.16 12.95
N ASN A 677 -1.81 -0.05 11.71
CA ASN A 677 -2.25 0.77 10.58
C ASN A 677 -3.75 0.62 10.32
N TYR A 678 -4.28 -0.60 10.44
CA TYR A 678 -5.70 -0.88 10.27
C TYR A 678 -6.57 -0.05 11.23
N VAL A 679 -6.26 -0.08 12.52
CA VAL A 679 -6.99 0.70 13.54
C VAL A 679 -6.98 2.19 13.19
N GLN A 680 -5.82 2.74 12.83
CA GLN A 680 -5.69 4.14 12.43
C GLN A 680 -6.51 4.46 11.17
N ARG A 681 -6.44 3.59 10.14
CA ARG A 681 -7.17 3.78 8.88
C ARG A 681 -8.67 3.69 9.06
N VAL A 682 -9.17 2.73 9.87
CA VAL A 682 -10.62 2.61 10.11
C VAL A 682 -11.14 3.78 10.93
N LEU A 683 -10.41 4.26 11.94
CA LEU A 683 -10.77 5.44 12.73
C LEU A 683 -10.87 6.71 11.86
N GLU A 684 -9.88 6.95 10.97
CA GLU A 684 -9.95 8.11 10.08
C GLU A 684 -11.09 8.00 9.07
N ASN A 685 -11.29 6.81 8.48
CA ASN A 685 -12.37 6.55 7.55
C ASN A 685 -13.74 6.80 8.21
N LEU A 686 -13.91 6.37 9.45
CA LEU A 686 -15.15 6.56 10.21
C LEU A 686 -15.54 8.05 10.30
N GLN A 687 -14.57 8.93 10.62
CA GLN A 687 -14.84 10.37 10.68
C GLN A 687 -15.31 10.90 9.32
N VAL A 688 -14.63 10.49 8.24
CA VAL A 688 -14.99 10.94 6.88
C VAL A 688 -16.35 10.41 6.45
N TYR A 689 -16.69 9.14 6.74
CA TYR A 689 -17.97 8.57 6.36
C TYR A 689 -19.15 9.17 7.13
N ARG A 690 -18.97 9.61 8.37
CA ARG A 690 -20.01 10.37 9.10
C ARG A 690 -20.36 11.65 8.35
N VAL A 691 -19.37 12.38 7.86
CA VAL A 691 -19.60 13.57 7.01
C VAL A 691 -20.29 13.19 5.71
N ARG A 692 -19.81 12.14 5.04
CA ARG A 692 -20.37 11.68 3.75
C ARG A 692 -21.83 11.25 3.83
N PHE A 693 -22.30 10.78 4.99
CA PHE A 693 -23.71 10.40 5.23
C PHE A 693 -24.57 11.52 5.81
N GLY A 694 -24.07 12.76 5.84
CA GLY A 694 -24.86 13.90 6.30
C GLY A 694 -24.94 14.04 7.82
N GLY A 695 -24.07 13.35 8.58
CA GLY A 695 -23.95 13.49 10.04
C GLY A 695 -23.33 14.81 10.51
N GLY A 696 -23.19 15.80 9.62
CA GLY A 696 -22.52 17.06 9.87
C GLY A 696 -20.99 16.93 9.80
N SER A 697 -20.28 18.06 9.96
CA SER A 697 -18.81 18.12 9.88
C SER A 697 -18.12 17.90 11.23
N LYS A 698 -18.84 17.57 12.30
CA LYS A 698 -18.30 17.45 13.66
C LYS A 698 -17.24 16.35 13.73
N LEU A 699 -16.04 16.74 14.18
CA LEU A 699 -14.92 15.83 14.43
C LEU A 699 -15.10 15.15 15.79
N LEU A 700 -15.17 13.83 15.81
CA LEU A 700 -15.40 13.00 17.00
C LEU A 700 -14.20 12.13 17.37
N ILE A 701 -13.03 12.34 16.74
CA ILE A 701 -11.88 11.43 16.85
C ILE A 701 -11.42 11.23 18.32
N GLU A 702 -11.39 12.28 19.14
CA GLU A 702 -11.01 12.16 20.56
C GLU A 702 -12.05 11.38 21.35
N ALA A 703 -13.34 11.67 21.17
CA ALA A 703 -14.43 10.94 21.80
C ALA A 703 -14.39 9.45 21.41
N ASP A 704 -14.10 9.16 20.13
CA ASP A 704 -14.02 7.79 19.61
C ASP A 704 -12.81 7.02 20.15
N LEU A 705 -11.69 7.68 20.40
CA LEU A 705 -10.52 7.05 21.03
C LEU A 705 -10.77 6.66 22.48
N HIS A 706 -11.57 7.43 23.21
CA HIS A 706 -11.92 7.19 24.61
C HIS A 706 -13.25 6.44 24.79
N ARG A 707 -13.90 6.04 23.69
CA ARG A 707 -15.18 5.34 23.75
C ARG A 707 -15.05 4.01 24.49
N GLY A 708 -16.01 3.71 25.38
CA GLY A 708 -16.00 2.55 26.25
C GLY A 708 -15.13 2.74 27.51
N ALA A 709 -14.69 3.98 27.79
CA ALA A 709 -13.96 4.32 29.00
C ALA A 709 -14.71 3.79 30.24
N VAL A 710 -13.97 3.19 31.16
CA VAL A 710 -14.49 2.80 32.46
C VAL A 710 -14.54 4.07 33.29
N GLU A 711 -15.73 4.51 33.72
CA GLU A 711 -15.82 5.57 34.70
C GLU A 711 -14.96 5.19 35.89
N ALA A 712 -14.04 6.08 36.28
CA ALA A 712 -13.26 5.89 37.47
C ALA A 712 -14.26 5.72 38.63
N ALA A 713 -14.33 4.53 39.22
CA ALA A 713 -15.14 4.32 40.40
C ALA A 713 -14.71 5.41 41.38
N ALA A 714 -15.65 6.32 41.69
CA ALA A 714 -15.46 7.31 42.72
C ALA A 714 -15.14 6.58 43.99
N ARG A 715 -13.85 6.63 44.43
CA ARG A 715 -13.41 6.16 45.74
C ARG A 715 -13.40 7.31 46.71
#